data_851c10bd5b9ebc860a74108535da1a47
#
_entry.id   851c10bd5b9ebc860a74108535da1a47
#
_cell.length_a   1.000
_cell.length_b   1.000
_cell.length_c   1.000
_cell.angle_alpha   90.00
_cell.angle_beta   90.00
_cell.angle_gamma   90.00
#
_symmetry.space_group_name_H-M   'P 1'
#
loop_
_entity.id
_entity.type
_entity.pdbx_description
1 polymer ?
#
loop_
_entity_poly.entity_id
_entity_poly.type
_entity_poly.pdbx_seq_one_letter_code
_entity_poly.pdbx_strand_id
1 'polypeptide(L)'
;MAAVTQRISNYLSGVSKQADTKKYPGQVKECINGLPDVTLGMTKRPGFKFISKLKTTGGTDFTGTQLDNAKWFYINRDVTTRYIGCITPYANSANGNIYVWNADTGAACTITYAGTAQNYLSGTSHTNYDVNTVQDVSIITNDSQVITAQPEPTDFVAQSRGTLLLSGKIEQMQGYTFSVTVAGQTTASYTAAANADFDEILNTIETNINALGISGLTVTKHGTSLQLDRVVSSTRTPFTLAASGGDDKERFVVFQDWADNESWLPPNSFHNHVVTIVNSRLYDEDNYYAKFKADNSAAGSGYWIETIGPNKSPGLTKAKMPHRLRNTGTNTFTFEEIPWGDRIVGDDLTNSHPSFLGKTIKKTFFHDDRLGFLSEDNVILSRAKNPYELYAVSARTHTAGDPIDVNCASVRPTKLHAIKPARQGLILFSKNQQFIIYADDGPLTPQSTKIRPVSNMEMSDTVDPIDIGTHFNFISKTPNFVRVFAMQPKGLGESPEILDIGRVVNEWITVDVDTLVASIQNEFIAMSSQSSKDIYFYRTYSDGKETLMESWFKWSLPGTVQSMALDQDDMYCVTKQGNQYTLANANLTQSPEVAIITNALGQKINPCMDLYAQATSVTYDAVNDLSKCYIPYAHLADKKNIVIVAGTTAAGTFNNSGYTVNAEADAGGTYFIVNGQNLSTVASNVYVGYAFDFDLQLPQLYYNLAKEGSQHDYTSNLTIARCKFDVGLSGVMGFKLNVTGRFAATKSYKMFKNNCRDANGVEVYTDYEWSEADLKYIDRNQVKAKINNKLITDFTFQSDTKIRLGNSLLKQTTLSGNGTDTLFAYTFDVQSTDNIKVKIDGIETTDFVFAGGNFISFNTAPPNAANNIFIYNEDDLVIYIDEWYFLEPISDANTYLADDVPLDESRTVTIPIHQRSENFNLRIFTDSPFPVSLNSMMWEGNYSPRFYKRT
;
A
#
# COMPACT_ATOMS: atom_id res chain seq x y z
N MET A 1 -52.03 -3.21 22.83
CA MET A 1 -50.78 -2.92 22.08
C MET A 1 -50.91 -1.52 21.52
N ALA A 2 -49.95 -0.68 21.73
CA ALA A 2 -49.95 0.68 21.18
C ALA A 2 -49.23 0.66 19.80
N ALA A 3 -49.80 1.34 18.84
CA ALA A 3 -49.15 1.56 17.55
C ALA A 3 -47.96 2.53 17.79
N VAL A 4 -46.80 2.15 17.31
CA VAL A 4 -45.57 2.91 17.51
C VAL A 4 -44.82 3.06 16.19
N THR A 5 -44.16 4.19 16.04
CA THR A 5 -43.31 4.48 14.89
C THR A 5 -41.98 5.03 15.39
N GLN A 6 -40.88 4.51 14.89
CA GLN A 6 -39.55 5.06 15.17
C GLN A 6 -38.70 5.16 13.90
N ARG A 7 -37.83 6.16 13.87
CA ARG A 7 -36.94 6.44 12.74
C ARG A 7 -35.50 6.19 13.13
N ILE A 8 -34.75 5.59 12.23
CA ILE A 8 -33.29 5.54 12.22
C ILE A 8 -32.86 6.58 11.18
N SER A 9 -32.28 7.67 11.64
CA SER A 9 -32.03 8.86 10.81
C SER A 9 -30.98 8.65 9.72
N ASN A 10 -30.01 7.77 9.96
CA ASN A 10 -28.96 7.43 9.01
C ASN A 10 -28.33 6.07 9.36
N TYR A 11 -27.43 5.59 8.49
CA TYR A 11 -26.62 4.37 8.69
C TYR A 11 -25.12 4.69 8.72
N LEU A 12 -24.74 5.88 9.16
CA LEU A 12 -23.38 6.39 9.18
C LEU A 12 -22.55 5.91 10.37
N SER A 13 -23.16 5.19 11.32
CA SER A 13 -22.46 4.64 12.50
C SER A 13 -21.76 3.29 12.21
N GLY A 14 -21.86 2.75 10.99
CA GLY A 14 -21.12 1.59 10.53
C GLY A 14 -21.34 0.28 11.29
N VAL A 15 -20.39 -0.63 11.13
CA VAL A 15 -20.45 -1.96 11.75
C VAL A 15 -20.16 -1.88 13.23
N SER A 16 -20.97 -2.57 14.03
CA SER A 16 -20.72 -2.83 15.44
C SER A 16 -20.94 -4.32 15.75
N LYS A 17 -19.98 -4.91 16.45
CA LYS A 17 -20.06 -6.30 16.94
C LYS A 17 -20.59 -6.41 18.37
N GLN A 18 -21.02 -5.30 18.95
CA GLN A 18 -21.72 -5.31 20.24
C GLN A 18 -23.04 -6.08 20.13
N ALA A 19 -23.55 -6.52 21.28
CA ALA A 19 -24.89 -7.11 21.35
C ALA A 19 -25.94 -6.12 20.80
N ASP A 20 -26.94 -6.59 20.08
CA ASP A 20 -27.95 -5.75 19.43
C ASP A 20 -28.68 -4.81 20.41
N THR A 21 -28.80 -5.23 21.68
CA THR A 21 -29.37 -4.41 22.77
C THR A 21 -28.50 -3.20 23.17
N LYS A 22 -27.24 -3.17 22.75
CA LYS A 22 -26.28 -2.09 23.08
C LYS A 22 -25.90 -1.24 21.86
N LYS A 23 -26.40 -1.59 20.68
CA LYS A 23 -26.11 -0.83 19.46
C LYS A 23 -26.83 0.50 19.48
N TYR A 24 -26.13 1.53 19.03
CA TYR A 24 -26.75 2.84 18.78
C TYR A 24 -27.58 2.81 17.49
N PRO A 25 -28.60 3.66 17.37
CA PRO A 25 -29.33 3.84 16.11
C PRO A 25 -28.36 4.14 14.96
N GLY A 26 -28.55 3.48 13.81
CA GLY A 26 -27.69 3.62 12.66
C GLY A 26 -26.46 2.70 12.62
N GLN A 27 -26.17 1.97 13.68
CA GLN A 27 -25.20 0.88 13.63
C GLN A 27 -25.78 -0.37 12.97
N VAL A 28 -24.93 -1.10 12.26
CA VAL A 28 -25.27 -2.31 11.52
C VAL A 28 -24.48 -3.52 12.02
N LYS A 29 -24.93 -4.73 11.73
CA LYS A 29 -24.20 -5.98 12.06
C LYS A 29 -23.05 -6.25 11.13
N GLU A 30 -23.25 -5.98 9.85
CA GLU A 30 -22.28 -6.16 8.79
C GLU A 30 -22.50 -5.15 7.68
N CYS A 31 -21.43 -4.67 7.06
CA CYS A 31 -21.45 -3.81 5.89
C CYS A 31 -20.30 -4.23 4.97
N ILE A 32 -20.67 -4.90 3.88
CA ILE A 32 -19.74 -5.37 2.86
C ILE A 32 -19.95 -4.55 1.59
N ASN A 33 -18.86 -4.01 1.04
CA ASN A 33 -18.87 -3.19 -0.18
C ASN A 33 -19.78 -1.96 -0.08
N GLY A 34 -19.98 -1.45 1.14
CA GLY A 34 -20.62 -0.17 1.38
C GLY A 34 -19.59 0.94 1.51
N LEU A 35 -20.01 2.17 1.25
CA LEU A 35 -19.27 3.40 1.48
C LEU A 35 -20.21 4.39 2.17
N PRO A 36 -20.05 4.66 3.47
CA PRO A 36 -20.85 5.66 4.15
C PRO A 36 -20.43 7.06 3.71
N ASP A 37 -21.40 7.89 3.38
CA ASP A 37 -21.25 9.28 2.97
C ASP A 37 -22.28 10.18 3.68
N VAL A 38 -21.84 11.33 4.18
CA VAL A 38 -22.70 12.23 4.96
C VAL A 38 -23.83 12.80 4.12
N THR A 39 -23.61 12.99 2.81
CA THR A 39 -24.59 13.58 1.88
C THR A 39 -25.46 12.52 1.23
N LEU A 40 -24.90 11.37 0.89
CA LEU A 40 -25.55 10.31 0.12
C LEU A 40 -26.06 9.15 1.00
N GLY A 41 -25.77 9.16 2.30
CA GLY A 41 -26.09 8.06 3.20
C GLY A 41 -25.13 6.86 3.04
N MET A 42 -25.65 5.65 3.22
CA MET A 42 -24.90 4.43 2.99
C MET A 42 -25.00 4.02 1.51
N THR A 43 -23.91 4.18 0.77
CA THR A 43 -23.85 3.88 -0.66
C THR A 43 -23.15 2.57 -0.96
N LYS A 44 -23.39 2.01 -2.12
CA LYS A 44 -22.56 0.96 -2.70
C LYS A 44 -21.22 1.57 -3.11
N ARG A 45 -20.10 0.89 -2.81
CA ARG A 45 -18.76 1.40 -3.16
C ARG A 45 -18.61 1.60 -4.67
N PRO A 46 -17.71 2.48 -5.11
CA PRO A 46 -17.35 2.57 -6.51
C PRO A 46 -16.72 1.27 -7.02
N GLY A 47 -16.85 1.03 -8.31
CA GLY A 47 -16.15 -0.06 -8.98
C GLY A 47 -14.67 0.24 -9.17
N PHE A 48 -13.87 -0.81 -9.30
CA PHE A 48 -12.46 -0.70 -9.65
C PHE A 48 -12.26 -0.76 -11.16
N LYS A 49 -11.75 0.33 -11.74
CA LYS A 49 -11.35 0.39 -13.13
C LYS A 49 -10.06 -0.40 -13.33
N PHE A 50 -10.06 -1.34 -14.25
CA PHE A 50 -8.85 -2.03 -14.68
C PHE A 50 -7.92 -1.06 -15.41
N ILE A 51 -6.66 -0.97 -14.97
CA ILE A 51 -5.63 -0.18 -15.65
C ILE A 51 -4.79 -1.11 -16.52
N SER A 52 -4.10 -2.08 -15.91
CA SER A 52 -3.28 -3.03 -16.66
C SER A 52 -2.96 -4.29 -15.85
N LYS A 53 -2.53 -5.32 -16.56
CA LYS A 53 -1.75 -6.41 -15.96
C LYS A 53 -0.34 -5.90 -15.71
N LEU A 54 0.25 -6.25 -14.58
CA LEU A 54 1.65 -5.90 -14.32
C LEU A 54 2.58 -6.74 -15.20
N LYS A 55 3.47 -6.06 -15.90
CA LYS A 55 4.45 -6.65 -16.83
C LYS A 55 5.85 -6.19 -16.49
N THR A 56 6.83 -7.00 -16.88
CA THR A 56 8.23 -6.58 -16.91
C THR A 56 8.45 -5.53 -18.01
N THR A 57 9.56 -4.82 -18.01
CA THR A 57 9.95 -3.90 -19.09
C THR A 57 10.07 -4.57 -20.46
N GLY A 58 10.32 -5.89 -20.49
CA GLY A 58 10.30 -6.71 -21.70
C GLY A 58 8.90 -7.11 -22.18
N GLY A 59 7.82 -6.67 -21.51
CA GLY A 59 6.43 -6.96 -21.89
C GLY A 59 5.91 -8.32 -21.41
N THR A 60 6.70 -9.08 -20.65
CA THR A 60 6.30 -10.38 -20.10
C THR A 60 5.43 -10.18 -18.85
N ASP A 61 4.30 -10.88 -18.76
CA ASP A 61 3.41 -10.85 -17.60
C ASP A 61 4.10 -11.47 -16.38
N PHE A 62 3.93 -10.87 -15.20
CA PHE A 62 4.28 -11.53 -13.95
C PHE A 62 3.29 -12.64 -13.66
N THR A 63 3.79 -13.79 -13.28
CA THR A 63 2.97 -14.99 -13.03
C THR A 63 3.34 -15.67 -11.71
N GLY A 64 2.38 -16.45 -11.20
CA GLY A 64 2.60 -17.29 -10.02
C GLY A 64 2.86 -16.47 -8.76
N THR A 65 4.04 -16.63 -8.17
CA THR A 65 4.45 -16.04 -6.89
C THR A 65 5.56 -14.99 -7.03
N GLN A 66 5.81 -14.49 -8.24
CA GLN A 66 6.97 -13.63 -8.53
C GLN A 66 7.00 -12.31 -7.76
N LEU A 67 5.84 -11.74 -7.48
CA LEU A 67 5.71 -10.50 -6.70
C LEU A 67 5.14 -10.74 -5.29
N ASP A 68 4.95 -11.99 -4.89
CA ASP A 68 4.57 -12.32 -3.52
C ASP A 68 5.71 -11.93 -2.56
N ASN A 69 5.36 -11.52 -1.34
CA ASN A 69 6.33 -11.06 -0.36
C ASN A 69 7.19 -9.86 -0.84
N ALA A 70 6.70 -9.05 -1.77
CA ALA A 70 7.37 -7.83 -2.20
C ALA A 70 7.04 -6.65 -1.25
N LYS A 71 8.01 -5.75 -1.07
CA LYS A 71 7.77 -4.45 -0.41
C LYS A 71 7.22 -3.50 -1.44
N TRP A 72 5.95 -3.17 -1.32
CA TRP A 72 5.29 -2.20 -2.19
C TRP A 72 5.48 -0.78 -1.70
N PHE A 73 5.54 0.18 -2.63
CA PHE A 73 5.62 1.61 -2.35
C PHE A 73 4.94 2.43 -3.44
N TYR A 74 4.56 3.63 -3.10
CA TYR A 74 3.91 4.58 -3.99
C TYR A 74 4.74 5.85 -4.09
N ILE A 75 4.94 6.34 -5.31
CA ILE A 75 5.62 7.60 -5.60
C ILE A 75 4.59 8.55 -6.18
N ASN A 76 4.32 9.63 -5.46
CA ASN A 76 3.50 10.74 -5.93
C ASN A 76 4.36 12.00 -5.95
N ARG A 77 4.70 12.45 -7.14
CA ARG A 77 5.42 13.70 -7.36
C ARG A 77 4.46 14.85 -7.65
N ASP A 78 3.55 14.60 -8.59
CA ASP A 78 2.53 15.54 -9.04
C ASP A 78 1.35 14.78 -9.67
N VAL A 79 0.31 15.50 -10.08
CA VAL A 79 -0.93 14.92 -10.65
C VAL A 79 -0.68 14.04 -11.88
N THR A 80 0.44 14.24 -12.58
CA THR A 80 0.76 13.52 -13.82
C THR A 80 1.89 12.49 -13.65
N THR A 81 2.59 12.51 -12.52
CA THR A 81 3.79 11.70 -12.29
C THR A 81 3.60 10.84 -11.04
N ARG A 82 2.83 9.77 -11.22
CA ARG A 82 2.46 8.82 -10.18
C ARG A 82 2.94 7.42 -10.55
N TYR A 83 3.60 6.74 -9.61
CA TYR A 83 4.12 5.40 -9.84
C TYR A 83 3.84 4.47 -8.68
N ILE A 84 3.61 3.21 -8.98
CA ILE A 84 3.56 2.11 -8.01
C ILE A 84 4.80 1.27 -8.24
N GLY A 85 5.54 1.01 -7.18
CA GLY A 85 6.74 0.19 -7.25
C GLY A 85 6.72 -0.93 -6.24
N CYS A 86 7.58 -1.91 -6.49
CA CYS A 86 7.86 -2.95 -5.50
C CYS A 86 9.33 -3.37 -5.52
N ILE A 87 9.81 -3.84 -4.37
CA ILE A 87 11.11 -4.46 -4.18
C ILE A 87 10.86 -5.93 -3.87
N THR A 88 11.30 -6.81 -4.75
CA THR A 88 11.22 -8.25 -4.51
C THR A 88 12.46 -8.69 -3.73
N PRO A 89 12.29 -9.31 -2.55
CA PRO A 89 13.41 -9.91 -1.84
C PRO A 89 13.95 -11.09 -2.65
N TYR A 90 15.24 -11.31 -2.49
CA TYR A 90 15.92 -12.36 -3.18
C TYR A 90 15.57 -13.74 -2.62
N ALA A 91 15.10 -14.67 -3.45
CA ALA A 91 14.84 -16.06 -3.08
C ALA A 91 15.83 -17.07 -3.67
N ASN A 92 16.42 -16.81 -4.84
CA ASN A 92 17.26 -17.81 -5.55
C ASN A 92 18.40 -17.28 -6.43
N SER A 93 18.59 -15.95 -6.56
CA SER A 93 19.73 -15.33 -7.23
C SER A 93 20.30 -14.21 -6.38
N ALA A 94 21.52 -13.78 -6.59
CA ALA A 94 22.27 -13.02 -5.57
C ALA A 94 21.65 -11.68 -5.12
N ASN A 95 20.63 -11.11 -5.81
CA ASN A 95 20.17 -9.76 -5.54
C ASN A 95 18.67 -9.59 -5.75
N GLY A 96 18.00 -8.79 -4.94
CA GLY A 96 16.62 -8.34 -5.13
C GLY A 96 16.45 -7.47 -6.39
N ASN A 97 15.23 -7.28 -6.82
CA ASN A 97 14.88 -6.44 -7.95
C ASN A 97 13.88 -5.36 -7.56
N ILE A 98 14.00 -4.21 -8.21
CA ILE A 98 13.02 -3.13 -8.14
C ILE A 98 12.21 -3.15 -9.43
N TYR A 99 10.90 -3.08 -9.30
CA TYR A 99 9.97 -2.87 -10.40
C TYR A 99 9.12 -1.65 -10.12
N VAL A 100 8.86 -0.87 -11.15
CA VAL A 100 8.04 0.35 -11.06
C VAL A 100 7.13 0.42 -12.27
N TRP A 101 5.89 0.83 -12.05
CA TRP A 101 4.88 1.04 -13.10
C TRP A 101 4.26 2.43 -12.94
N ASN A 102 3.94 3.05 -14.05
CA ASN A 102 3.13 4.26 -14.02
C ASN A 102 1.73 3.92 -13.51
N ALA A 103 1.26 4.64 -12.50
CA ALA A 103 0.00 4.32 -11.81
C ALA A 103 -1.24 4.51 -12.69
N ASP A 104 -1.19 5.46 -13.64
CA ASP A 104 -2.34 5.80 -14.48
C ASP A 104 -2.44 4.94 -15.74
N THR A 105 -1.30 4.52 -16.28
CA THR A 105 -1.24 3.78 -17.56
C THR A 105 -0.87 2.32 -17.39
N GLY A 106 -0.29 1.94 -16.23
CA GLY A 106 0.26 0.62 -15.99
C GLY A 106 1.53 0.30 -16.78
N ALA A 107 2.11 1.28 -17.45
CA ALA A 107 3.34 1.10 -18.22
C ALA A 107 4.52 0.76 -17.30
N ALA A 108 5.25 -0.31 -17.60
CA ALA A 108 6.44 -0.69 -16.87
C ALA A 108 7.58 0.32 -17.09
N CYS A 109 8.23 0.73 -16.00
CA CYS A 109 9.35 1.66 -16.02
C CYS A 109 10.68 0.92 -16.17
N THR A 110 11.64 1.54 -16.82
CA THR A 110 12.99 1.02 -16.95
C THR A 110 13.81 1.37 -15.71
N ILE A 111 14.42 0.38 -15.09
CA ILE A 111 15.32 0.55 -13.93
C ILE A 111 16.74 0.28 -14.39
N THR A 112 17.62 1.28 -14.23
CA THR A 112 19.06 1.15 -14.46
C THR A 112 19.77 1.03 -13.13
N TYR A 113 20.56 -0.03 -12.94
CA TYR A 113 21.40 -0.22 -11.76
C TYR A 113 22.79 0.31 -12.02
N ALA A 114 23.23 1.31 -11.25
CA ALA A 114 24.56 1.88 -11.38
C ALA A 114 25.61 0.99 -10.69
N GLY A 115 26.62 0.56 -11.43
CA GLY A 115 27.69 -0.27 -10.88
C GLY A 115 27.20 -1.52 -10.17
N THR A 116 27.53 -1.67 -8.89
CA THR A 116 27.14 -2.80 -8.03
C THR A 116 25.97 -2.49 -7.10
N ALA A 117 25.25 -1.38 -7.30
CA ALA A 117 24.19 -0.93 -6.40
C ALA A 117 23.10 -2.00 -6.15
N GLN A 118 22.80 -2.85 -7.15
CA GLN A 118 21.83 -3.94 -6.98
C GLN A 118 22.17 -4.88 -5.82
N ASN A 119 23.46 -5.04 -5.47
CA ASN A 119 23.89 -5.90 -4.37
C ASN A 119 23.33 -5.45 -3.01
N TYR A 120 23.01 -4.18 -2.86
CA TYR A 120 22.37 -3.63 -1.66
C TYR A 120 20.98 -4.24 -1.42
N LEU A 121 20.29 -4.70 -2.45
CA LEU A 121 18.95 -5.28 -2.38
C LEU A 121 18.95 -6.76 -1.96
N SER A 122 20.04 -7.29 -1.44
CA SER A 122 20.06 -8.64 -0.86
C SER A 122 19.23 -8.67 0.43
N GLY A 123 18.16 -9.45 0.44
CA GLY A 123 17.25 -9.61 1.57
C GLY A 123 16.36 -10.82 1.39
N THR A 124 15.71 -11.28 2.46
CA THR A 124 14.88 -12.51 2.46
C THR A 124 13.39 -12.22 2.65
N SER A 125 13.03 -11.02 3.11
CA SER A 125 11.65 -10.62 3.40
C SER A 125 11.39 -9.20 2.93
N HIS A 126 10.14 -8.92 2.57
CA HIS A 126 9.67 -7.55 2.29
C HIS A 126 9.86 -6.60 3.49
N THR A 127 9.85 -7.13 4.70
CA THR A 127 10.04 -6.37 5.95
C THR A 127 11.46 -5.85 6.13
N ASN A 128 12.43 -6.33 5.33
CA ASN A 128 13.80 -5.82 5.34
C ASN A 128 13.92 -4.44 4.71
N TYR A 129 12.97 -4.06 3.85
CA TYR A 129 13.06 -2.81 3.10
C TYR A 129 12.12 -1.75 3.64
N ASP A 130 12.60 -0.50 3.62
CA ASP A 130 11.76 0.69 3.75
C ASP A 130 12.08 1.67 2.62
N VAL A 131 11.08 2.40 2.17
CA VAL A 131 11.19 3.35 1.06
C VAL A 131 10.62 4.69 1.50
N ASN A 132 11.46 5.69 1.50
CA ASN A 132 11.07 7.07 1.81
C ASN A 132 11.31 7.96 0.58
N THR A 133 10.24 8.50 0.02
CA THR A 133 10.29 9.32 -1.18
C THR A 133 10.24 10.80 -0.83
N VAL A 134 11.23 11.53 -1.33
CA VAL A 134 11.34 12.98 -1.22
C VAL A 134 11.56 13.53 -2.62
N GLN A 135 10.56 14.20 -3.19
CA GLN A 135 10.56 14.71 -4.56
C GLN A 135 10.88 13.61 -5.60
N ASP A 136 11.99 13.73 -6.33
CA ASP A 136 12.43 12.81 -7.38
C ASP A 136 13.29 11.64 -6.88
N VAL A 137 13.50 11.56 -5.58
CA VAL A 137 14.42 10.60 -4.95
C VAL A 137 13.66 9.75 -3.94
N SER A 138 13.70 8.44 -4.12
CA SER A 138 13.25 7.47 -3.12
C SER A 138 14.47 6.84 -2.46
N ILE A 139 14.64 7.08 -1.17
CA ILE A 139 15.72 6.49 -0.38
C ILE A 139 15.25 5.13 0.10
N ILE A 140 16.02 4.10 -0.23
CA ILE A 140 15.72 2.71 0.11
C ILE A 140 16.69 2.25 1.19
N THR A 141 16.15 1.79 2.31
CA THR A 141 16.91 1.10 3.36
C THR A 141 16.75 -0.42 3.25
N ASN A 142 17.74 -1.12 3.74
CA ASN A 142 17.72 -2.57 3.87
C ASN A 142 18.28 -2.97 5.24
N ASP A 143 17.43 -3.40 6.15
CA ASP A 143 17.80 -3.77 7.51
C ASP A 143 18.53 -5.12 7.64
N SER A 144 18.77 -5.81 6.53
CA SER A 144 19.67 -6.97 6.48
C SER A 144 21.14 -6.56 6.27
N GLN A 145 21.42 -5.30 5.92
CA GLN A 145 22.77 -4.80 5.70
C GLN A 145 23.32 -4.18 6.96
N VAL A 146 24.39 -4.77 7.51
CA VAL A 146 25.13 -4.19 8.63
C VAL A 146 26.08 -3.13 8.12
N ILE A 147 26.01 -1.93 8.69
CA ILE A 147 26.84 -0.79 8.31
C ILE A 147 28.26 -1.02 8.83
N THR A 148 29.25 -0.80 7.98
CA THR A 148 30.66 -0.94 8.32
C THR A 148 31.43 0.36 8.02
N ALA A 149 32.50 0.59 8.75
CA ALA A 149 33.41 1.69 8.45
C ALA A 149 34.25 1.36 7.20
N GLN A 150 34.71 2.40 6.53
CA GLN A 150 35.76 2.25 5.52
C GLN A 150 37.07 1.78 6.17
N PRO A 151 37.97 1.08 5.45
CA PRO A 151 39.25 0.68 5.97
C PRO A 151 40.06 1.90 6.46
N GLU A 152 40.75 1.73 7.56
CA GLU A 152 41.71 2.76 8.04
C GLU A 152 42.87 2.87 7.06
N PRO A 153 43.26 4.11 6.64
CA PRO A 153 44.46 4.33 5.88
C PRO A 153 45.70 3.90 6.68
N THR A 154 46.72 3.42 6.01
CA THR A 154 48.00 2.97 6.64
C THR A 154 49.21 3.75 6.14
N ASP A 155 48.98 4.88 5.48
CA ASP A 155 50.01 5.69 4.83
C ASP A 155 50.69 6.70 5.76
N PHE A 156 50.10 6.94 6.92
CA PHE A 156 50.72 7.78 7.94
C PHE A 156 51.75 6.98 8.74
N VAL A 157 53.00 7.49 8.75
CA VAL A 157 54.09 6.92 9.56
C VAL A 157 54.42 7.93 10.63
N ALA A 158 54.14 7.58 11.88
CA ALA A 158 54.43 8.41 13.03
C ALA A 158 55.92 8.77 13.13
N GLN A 159 56.20 9.98 13.62
CA GLN A 159 57.56 10.49 13.85
C GLN A 159 58.49 10.46 12.62
N SER A 160 57.93 10.50 11.43
CA SER A 160 58.70 10.48 10.17
C SER A 160 59.01 11.89 9.64
N ARG A 161 58.32 12.89 10.16
CA ARG A 161 58.49 14.31 9.87
C ARG A 161 58.72 15.07 11.16
N GLY A 162 59.36 16.25 11.08
CA GLY A 162 59.52 17.11 12.21
C GLY A 162 59.73 18.55 11.78
N THR A 163 59.41 19.45 12.66
CA THR A 163 59.56 20.89 12.49
C THR A 163 60.37 21.49 13.66
N LEU A 164 61.33 22.32 13.31
CA LEU A 164 62.09 23.18 14.22
C LEU A 164 61.67 24.62 13.90
N LEU A 165 61.21 25.36 14.88
CA LEU A 165 60.75 26.75 14.72
C LEU A 165 61.47 27.67 15.67
N LEU A 166 62.00 28.72 15.14
CA LEU A 166 62.44 29.86 15.96
C LEU A 166 61.27 30.83 16.12
N SER A 167 60.98 31.19 17.37
CA SER A 167 59.91 32.14 17.70
C SER A 167 60.46 33.25 18.61
N GLY A 168 59.76 34.39 18.67
CA GLY A 168 60.21 35.53 19.47
C GLY A 168 60.89 36.61 18.66
N LYS A 169 61.66 37.50 19.32
CA LYS A 169 62.37 38.58 18.67
C LYS A 169 63.89 38.25 18.49
N ILE A 170 64.45 38.66 17.37
CA ILE A 170 65.88 38.44 17.06
C ILE A 170 66.79 38.87 18.19
N GLU A 171 66.55 40.03 18.77
CA GLU A 171 67.29 40.55 19.86
C GLU A 171 67.37 39.66 21.11
N GLN A 172 66.43 38.82 21.26
CA GLN A 172 66.26 37.83 22.32
C GLN A 172 67.05 36.53 22.08
N MET A 173 67.54 36.31 20.87
CA MET A 173 68.31 35.10 20.51
C MET A 173 69.85 35.25 20.77
N GLN A 174 70.32 36.43 21.03
CA GLN A 174 71.75 36.67 21.27
C GLN A 174 72.27 35.93 22.54
N GLY A 175 73.33 35.19 22.34
CA GLY A 175 73.93 34.43 23.41
C GLY A 175 73.32 33.10 23.77
N TYR A 176 72.18 32.72 23.14
CA TYR A 176 71.60 31.42 23.37
C TYR A 176 72.37 30.35 22.62
N THR A 177 72.47 29.18 23.23
CA THR A 177 73.09 28.00 22.65
C THR A 177 72.06 27.05 22.20
N PHE A 178 72.04 26.69 20.92
CA PHE A 178 71.13 25.77 20.31
C PHE A 178 71.81 24.44 19.98
N SER A 179 71.18 23.33 20.28
CA SER A 179 71.59 22.02 19.83
C SER A 179 70.31 21.18 19.46
N VAL A 180 70.47 20.31 18.48
CA VAL A 180 69.39 19.46 18.00
C VAL A 180 69.79 17.99 18.03
N THR A 181 68.99 17.15 18.58
CA THR A 181 69.17 15.69 18.56
C THR A 181 68.22 15.12 17.55
N VAL A 182 68.75 14.43 16.51
CA VAL A 182 68.00 13.77 15.45
C VAL A 182 68.44 12.31 15.37
N ALA A 183 67.49 11.37 15.45
CA ALA A 183 67.74 9.93 15.44
C ALA A 183 68.80 9.47 16.46
N GLY A 184 68.79 10.08 17.64
CA GLY A 184 69.67 9.78 18.71
C GLY A 184 71.09 10.42 18.57
N GLN A 185 71.38 11.17 17.51
CA GLN A 185 72.62 11.93 17.29
C GLN A 185 72.40 13.42 17.56
N THR A 186 73.26 14.02 18.40
CA THR A 186 73.19 15.45 18.76
C THR A 186 74.13 16.23 17.89
N THR A 187 73.72 17.38 17.36
CA THR A 187 74.49 18.28 16.57
C THR A 187 75.53 18.94 17.45
N ALA A 188 76.65 19.48 16.86
CA ALA A 188 77.42 20.39 17.50
C ALA A 188 76.65 21.63 18.00
N SER A 189 76.92 22.07 19.23
CA SER A 189 76.24 23.26 19.78
C SER A 189 76.61 24.51 19.00
N TYR A 190 75.62 25.39 18.81
CA TYR A 190 75.76 26.67 18.19
C TYR A 190 75.27 27.77 19.12
N THR A 191 76.13 28.76 19.42
CA THR A 191 75.73 29.93 20.21
C THR A 191 75.52 31.10 19.28
N ALA A 192 74.31 31.70 19.29
CA ALA A 192 73.96 32.82 18.42
C ALA A 192 74.81 34.06 18.75
N ALA A 193 75.48 34.64 17.72
CA ALA A 193 76.29 35.84 17.83
C ALA A 193 75.44 37.09 18.13
N ALA A 194 76.07 38.18 18.50
CA ALA A 194 75.40 39.40 18.92
C ALA A 194 74.48 40.05 17.86
N ASN A 195 74.66 39.75 16.59
CA ASN A 195 73.83 40.28 15.48
C ASN A 195 73.27 39.15 14.58
N ALA A 196 73.22 37.93 15.06
CA ALA A 196 72.70 36.78 14.29
C ALA A 196 71.26 37.01 14.06
N ASP A 197 70.86 36.96 12.79
CA ASP A 197 69.38 36.91 12.40
C ASP A 197 68.88 35.48 12.40
N PHE A 198 67.56 35.30 12.19
CA PHE A 198 66.95 33.98 12.14
C PHE A 198 67.46 33.11 10.99
N ASP A 199 67.83 33.74 9.89
CA ASP A 199 68.40 33.04 8.74
C ASP A 199 69.84 32.51 9.06
N GLU A 200 70.70 33.25 9.72
CA GLU A 200 72.04 32.80 10.15
C GLU A 200 71.93 31.63 11.14
N ILE A 201 71.03 31.77 12.13
CA ILE A 201 70.83 30.74 13.15
C ILE A 201 70.35 29.44 12.50
N LEU A 202 69.28 29.51 11.68
CA LEU A 202 68.66 28.33 11.03
C LEU A 202 69.59 27.70 10.01
N ASN A 203 70.31 28.46 9.18
CA ASN A 203 71.31 27.94 8.24
C ASN A 203 72.44 27.17 8.93
N THR A 204 72.87 27.65 10.09
CA THR A 204 73.92 26.97 10.87
C THR A 204 73.40 25.69 11.49
N ILE A 205 72.16 25.69 12.01
CA ILE A 205 71.53 24.52 12.57
C ILE A 205 71.23 23.48 11.44
N GLU A 206 70.82 23.94 10.29
CA GLU A 206 70.60 23.07 9.12
C GLU A 206 71.88 22.37 8.69
N THR A 207 72.99 23.15 8.61
CA THR A 207 74.33 22.64 8.30
C THR A 207 74.75 21.58 9.34
N ASN A 208 74.56 21.88 10.63
CA ASN A 208 74.94 20.96 11.70
C ASN A 208 74.13 19.71 11.71
N ILE A 209 72.81 19.75 11.36
CA ILE A 209 71.95 18.55 11.21
C ILE A 209 72.39 17.70 10.01
N ASN A 210 72.69 18.34 8.88
CA ASN A 210 73.15 17.64 7.66
C ASN A 210 74.52 16.98 7.91
N ALA A 211 75.39 17.58 8.72
CA ALA A 211 76.68 17.00 9.10
C ALA A 211 76.54 15.70 9.93
N LEU A 212 75.43 15.41 10.54
CA LEU A 212 75.12 14.12 11.21
C LEU A 212 75.12 12.95 10.28
N GLY A 213 74.92 13.15 8.94
CA GLY A 213 74.89 12.09 7.93
C GLY A 213 73.82 11.02 8.09
N ILE A 214 72.61 11.40 8.63
CA ILE A 214 71.56 10.52 8.92
C ILE A 214 70.96 10.04 7.58
N SER A 215 70.95 8.71 7.34
CA SER A 215 70.45 8.13 6.10
C SER A 215 68.97 8.49 5.86
N GLY A 216 68.72 9.03 4.67
CA GLY A 216 67.34 9.34 4.19
C GLY A 216 66.74 10.61 4.80
N LEU A 217 67.46 11.31 5.68
CA LEU A 217 66.97 12.57 6.27
C LEU A 217 67.21 13.73 5.29
N THR A 218 66.12 14.47 5.02
CA THR A 218 66.17 15.73 4.28
C THR A 218 65.81 16.87 5.22
N VAL A 219 66.59 17.91 5.25
CA VAL A 219 66.32 19.14 6.01
C VAL A 219 66.09 20.27 5.00
N THR A 220 65.04 21.03 5.14
CA THR A 220 64.76 22.16 4.28
C THR A 220 64.39 23.39 5.11
N LYS A 221 64.99 24.54 4.86
CA LYS A 221 64.62 25.78 5.50
C LYS A 221 63.47 26.46 4.78
N HIS A 222 62.50 26.91 5.58
CA HIS A 222 61.36 27.70 5.10
C HIS A 222 61.06 28.81 6.10
N GLY A 223 61.48 30.06 5.77
CA GLY A 223 61.30 31.21 6.65
C GLY A 223 62.00 31.02 8.02
N THR A 224 61.21 31.05 9.10
CA THR A 224 61.69 30.89 10.47
C THR A 224 61.73 29.46 10.98
N SER A 225 61.56 28.47 10.09
CA SER A 225 61.45 27.03 10.41
C SER A 225 62.38 26.15 9.58
N LEU A 226 62.89 25.08 10.17
CA LEU A 226 63.45 23.92 9.47
C LEU A 226 62.45 22.77 9.45
N GLN A 227 62.27 22.24 8.27
CA GLN A 227 61.41 21.08 8.05
C GLN A 227 62.27 19.84 7.80
N LEU A 228 62.00 18.76 8.56
CA LEU A 228 62.71 17.50 8.47
C LEU A 228 61.78 16.40 7.95
N ASP A 229 62.18 15.66 6.92
CA ASP A 229 61.47 14.48 6.40
C ASP A 229 62.45 13.33 6.22
N ARG A 230 62.19 12.18 6.78
CA ARG A 230 63.04 10.99 6.67
C ARG A 230 62.45 9.94 5.80
N VAL A 231 63.07 9.70 4.64
CA VAL A 231 62.62 8.69 3.68
C VAL A 231 63.80 7.75 3.37
N VAL A 232 63.65 6.48 3.71
CA VAL A 232 64.63 5.42 3.40
C VAL A 232 63.98 4.43 2.45
N SER A 233 64.64 4.19 1.31
CA SER A 233 64.10 3.25 0.27
C SER A 233 62.64 3.54 -0.14
N SER A 234 62.33 4.83 -0.34
CA SER A 234 60.99 5.31 -0.72
C SER A 234 59.92 5.18 0.37
N THR A 235 60.28 4.77 1.57
CA THR A 235 59.36 4.60 2.69
C THR A 235 59.72 5.61 3.79
N ARG A 236 58.75 6.36 4.32
CA ARG A 236 58.97 7.24 5.48
C ARG A 236 59.36 6.39 6.65
N THR A 237 60.39 6.87 7.39
CA THR A 237 60.99 6.12 8.48
C THR A 237 60.98 6.98 9.76
N PRO A 238 60.52 6.44 10.87
CA PRO A 238 60.50 7.14 12.14
C PRO A 238 61.92 7.62 12.56
N PHE A 239 61.98 8.77 13.24
CA PHE A 239 63.15 9.26 13.91
C PHE A 239 62.77 10.09 15.13
N THR A 240 63.66 10.14 16.10
CA THR A 240 63.48 10.98 17.27
C THR A 240 64.00 12.39 16.98
N LEU A 241 63.28 13.42 17.43
CA LEU A 241 63.63 14.80 17.29
C LEU A 241 63.51 15.51 18.63
N ALA A 242 64.58 16.10 19.10
CA ALA A 242 64.60 16.93 20.28
C ALA A 242 65.52 18.14 20.06
N ALA A 243 65.22 19.22 20.73
CA ALA A 243 66.10 20.41 20.69
C ALA A 243 66.30 21.00 22.10
N SER A 244 67.38 21.65 22.28
CA SER A 244 67.60 22.52 23.43
C SER A 244 68.11 23.89 22.94
N GLY A 245 67.50 24.95 23.42
CA GLY A 245 67.77 26.30 22.99
C GLY A 245 67.94 27.25 24.19
N GLY A 246 68.76 26.92 25.05
CA GLY A 246 68.92 27.70 26.28
C GLY A 246 67.85 27.46 27.32
N ASP A 247 67.69 28.38 28.25
CA ASP A 247 66.74 28.26 29.37
C ASP A 247 65.31 28.55 28.99
N ASP A 248 65.03 28.99 27.74
CA ASP A 248 63.70 29.40 27.29
C ASP A 248 63.16 28.51 26.18
N LYS A 249 62.31 27.60 26.57
CA LYS A 249 61.68 26.64 25.66
C LYS A 249 60.76 27.28 24.60
N GLU A 250 60.28 28.47 24.78
CA GLU A 250 59.36 29.16 23.86
C GLU A 250 60.10 29.74 22.64
N ARG A 251 61.37 29.85 22.65
CA ARG A 251 62.17 30.41 21.53
C ARG A 251 62.62 29.44 20.50
N PHE A 252 62.79 28.17 20.87
CA PHE A 252 63.16 27.10 19.97
C PHE A 252 62.17 25.91 20.13
N VAL A 253 61.09 25.95 19.38
CA VAL A 253 60.03 24.97 19.42
C VAL A 253 60.38 23.84 18.49
N VAL A 254 60.20 22.61 18.95
CA VAL A 254 60.32 21.39 18.15
C VAL A 254 59.14 20.55 18.34
N PHE A 255 58.59 20.07 17.21
CA PHE A 255 57.49 19.12 17.23
C PHE A 255 57.54 18.17 16.02
N GLN A 256 56.91 17.03 16.14
CA GLN A 256 56.75 16.05 15.08
C GLN A 256 55.24 15.80 14.79
N ASP A 257 54.63 14.87 15.47
CA ASP A 257 53.22 14.50 15.24
C ASP A 257 52.27 15.26 16.15
N TRP A 258 52.77 16.02 17.11
CA TRP A 258 51.94 16.80 18.04
C TRP A 258 52.61 18.14 18.41
N ALA A 259 51.77 19.12 18.66
CA ALA A 259 52.15 20.45 19.13
C ALA A 259 51.25 20.85 20.31
N ASP A 260 51.88 21.46 21.36
CA ASP A 260 51.16 21.90 22.56
C ASP A 260 50.27 23.13 22.30
N ASN A 261 50.48 23.83 21.19
CA ASN A 261 49.77 25.06 20.87
C ASN A 261 49.69 25.28 19.36
N GLU A 262 48.60 25.83 18.88
CA GLU A 262 48.41 26.24 17.49
C GLU A 262 49.46 27.26 17.01
N SER A 263 49.93 28.12 17.91
CA SER A 263 50.97 29.12 17.61
C SER A 263 52.33 28.50 17.23
N TRP A 264 52.55 27.21 17.49
CA TRP A 264 53.74 26.48 17.05
C TRP A 264 53.71 26.09 15.58
N LEU A 265 52.56 26.19 14.92
CA LEU A 265 52.38 25.82 13.53
C LEU A 265 52.92 26.90 12.60
N PRO A 266 54.07 26.67 11.88
CA PRO A 266 54.64 27.68 10.99
C PRO A 266 53.79 27.84 9.71
N PRO A 267 53.88 29.00 9.02
CA PRO A 267 53.23 29.24 7.73
C PRO A 267 53.88 28.47 6.57
N ASN A 268 54.88 27.67 6.83
CA ASN A 268 55.58 26.84 5.85
C ASN A 268 55.78 25.45 6.41
N SER A 269 55.39 24.42 5.63
CA SER A 269 55.55 23.01 5.99
C SER A 269 55.49 22.09 4.78
N PHE A 270 55.59 20.78 4.99
CA PHE A 270 55.35 19.76 3.95
C PHE A 270 53.86 19.64 3.64
N HIS A 271 53.55 19.56 2.39
CA HIS A 271 52.18 19.25 1.99
C HIS A 271 51.67 17.95 2.63
N ASN A 272 50.46 17.96 3.16
CA ASN A 272 49.85 16.84 3.91
C ASN A 272 50.61 16.43 5.18
N HIS A 273 51.38 17.33 5.81
CA HIS A 273 51.86 17.09 7.14
C HIS A 273 50.72 17.22 8.14
N VAL A 274 50.47 16.17 8.91
CA VAL A 274 49.42 16.12 9.92
C VAL A 274 50.05 16.21 11.31
N VAL A 275 49.50 17.08 12.15
CA VAL A 275 49.94 17.33 13.51
C VAL A 275 48.73 17.35 14.44
N THR A 276 48.82 16.67 15.58
CA THR A 276 47.85 16.75 16.66
C THR A 276 48.10 18.01 17.49
N ILE A 277 47.09 18.84 17.65
CA ILE A 277 47.14 19.99 18.57
C ILE A 277 46.55 19.53 19.90
N VAL A 278 47.41 19.57 20.93
CA VAL A 278 47.08 19.12 22.27
C VAL A 278 46.59 20.30 23.10
N ASN A 279 45.25 20.54 23.05
CA ASN A 279 44.67 21.63 23.87
C ASN A 279 44.60 21.28 25.35
N SER A 280 44.46 20.01 25.67
CA SER A 280 44.44 19.51 27.04
C SER A 280 45.29 18.25 27.16
N ARG A 281 46.12 18.16 28.16
CA ARG A 281 46.89 16.95 28.52
C ARG A 281 46.10 16.00 29.42
N LEU A 282 44.93 16.46 29.89
CA LEU A 282 44.05 15.69 30.78
C LEU A 282 42.87 15.06 30.02
N TYR A 283 42.45 15.65 28.91
CA TYR A 283 41.28 15.23 28.15
C TYR A 283 41.63 15.19 26.66
N ASP A 284 41.72 13.99 26.11
CA ASP A 284 41.99 13.78 24.67
C ASP A 284 40.86 14.29 23.79
N GLU A 285 39.66 14.47 24.34
CA GLU A 285 38.49 15.03 23.70
C GLU A 285 38.62 16.48 23.26
N ASP A 286 39.56 17.23 23.86
CA ASP A 286 39.89 18.62 23.50
C ASP A 286 40.94 18.74 22.40
N ASN A 287 41.54 17.62 21.97
CA ASN A 287 42.60 17.60 20.98
C ASN A 287 41.97 17.60 19.56
N TYR A 288 42.66 18.17 18.59
CA TYR A 288 42.26 18.15 17.19
C TYR A 288 43.48 18.02 16.27
N TYR A 289 43.24 17.74 15.00
CA TYR A 289 44.27 17.47 14.02
C TYR A 289 44.35 18.60 13.00
N ALA A 290 45.55 19.08 12.71
CA ALA A 290 45.81 20.06 11.67
C ALA A 290 46.67 19.45 10.56
N LYS A 291 46.28 19.70 9.32
CA LYS A 291 46.99 19.27 8.11
C LYS A 291 47.45 20.50 7.33
N PHE A 292 48.74 20.51 6.96
CA PHE A 292 49.29 21.59 6.14
C PHE A 292 48.92 21.41 4.67
N LYS A 293 48.43 22.48 4.07
CA LYS A 293 48.12 22.57 2.64
C LYS A 293 49.08 23.59 2.01
N ALA A 294 50.11 23.08 1.36
CA ALA A 294 51.07 23.94 0.66
C ALA A 294 50.44 24.48 -0.64
N ASP A 295 50.77 25.72 -0.99
CA ASP A 295 50.28 26.41 -2.19
C ASP A 295 50.67 25.70 -3.49
N ASN A 296 51.83 25.06 -3.52
CA ASN A 296 52.35 24.33 -4.67
C ASN A 296 52.17 22.80 -4.59
N SER A 297 51.43 22.32 -3.60
CA SER A 297 51.19 20.89 -3.33
C SER A 297 52.44 20.03 -3.04
N ALA A 298 53.58 20.67 -2.73
CA ALA A 298 54.83 19.97 -2.36
C ALA A 298 55.26 20.34 -0.94
N ALA A 299 56.02 21.39 -0.79
CA ALA A 299 56.47 21.95 0.51
C ALA A 299 56.67 23.45 0.35
N GLY A 300 56.63 24.22 1.42
CA GLY A 300 56.79 25.64 1.38
C GLY A 300 55.66 26.40 2.04
N SER A 301 55.32 27.57 1.47
CA SER A 301 54.23 28.39 2.00
C SER A 301 52.85 27.74 1.83
N GLY A 302 51.95 28.04 2.75
CA GLY A 302 50.63 27.50 2.77
C GLY A 302 49.87 27.82 4.05
N TYR A 303 48.85 27.00 4.35
CA TYR A 303 48.05 27.19 5.55
C TYR A 303 47.65 25.83 6.17
N TRP A 304 47.38 25.88 7.45
CA TRP A 304 46.90 24.72 8.19
C TRP A 304 45.40 24.69 8.16
N ILE A 305 44.82 23.49 7.90
CA ILE A 305 43.40 23.20 7.94
C ILE A 305 43.15 22.07 8.93
N GLU A 306 42.03 22.13 9.58
CA GLU A 306 41.56 21.03 10.41
C GLU A 306 41.39 19.76 9.57
N THR A 307 41.73 18.61 10.10
CA THR A 307 41.69 17.33 9.35
C THR A 307 41.30 16.16 10.24
N ILE A 308 41.08 15.01 9.60
CA ILE A 308 40.92 13.73 10.28
C ILE A 308 42.22 13.26 10.94
N GLY A 309 42.08 12.55 12.06
CA GLY A 309 43.21 11.96 12.76
C GLY A 309 43.99 10.95 11.90
N PRO A 310 45.29 10.82 12.09
CA PRO A 310 46.12 9.88 11.35
C PRO A 310 45.63 8.43 11.52
N ASN A 311 45.63 7.68 10.40
CA ASN A 311 45.20 6.27 10.35
C ASN A 311 43.77 6.02 10.93
N LYS A 312 42.90 7.01 10.88
CA LYS A 312 41.49 6.86 11.26
C LYS A 312 40.61 6.63 10.05
N SER A 313 39.58 5.80 10.19
CA SER A 313 38.64 5.53 9.12
C SER A 313 38.03 6.83 8.59
N PRO A 314 38.08 7.08 7.27
CA PRO A 314 37.52 8.28 6.67
C PRO A 314 36.00 8.34 6.65
N GLY A 315 35.29 7.24 6.94
CA GLY A 315 33.85 7.29 6.92
C GLY A 315 33.20 5.90 6.87
N LEU A 316 32.02 5.85 6.30
CA LEU A 316 31.20 4.65 6.21
C LEU A 316 31.35 3.98 4.84
N THR A 317 31.27 2.66 4.79
CA THR A 317 31.26 1.89 3.54
C THR A 317 29.99 2.19 2.76
N LYS A 318 30.10 2.99 1.68
CA LYS A 318 28.97 3.52 0.91
C LYS A 318 28.04 2.42 0.34
N ALA A 319 28.62 1.29 -0.09
CA ALA A 319 27.89 0.13 -0.58
C ALA A 319 27.00 -0.56 0.48
N LYS A 320 27.18 -0.28 1.76
CA LYS A 320 26.38 -0.79 2.87
C LYS A 320 25.35 0.21 3.41
N MET A 321 25.50 1.47 3.05
CA MET A 321 24.60 2.55 3.41
C MET A 321 23.33 2.55 2.52
N PRO A 322 22.25 3.22 2.94
CA PRO A 322 21.06 3.38 2.10
C PRO A 322 21.39 3.87 0.69
N HIS A 323 20.64 3.36 -0.29
CA HIS A 323 20.76 3.71 -1.69
C HIS A 323 19.56 4.54 -2.13
N ARG A 324 19.65 5.15 -3.30
CA ARG A 324 18.54 5.94 -3.84
C ARG A 324 18.08 5.43 -5.20
N LEU A 325 16.77 5.45 -5.36
CA LEU A 325 16.09 5.31 -6.64
C LEU A 325 15.72 6.71 -7.11
N ARG A 326 16.34 7.19 -8.17
CA ARG A 326 16.14 8.54 -8.70
C ARG A 326 15.35 8.47 -10.01
N ASN A 327 14.30 9.28 -10.10
CA ASN A 327 13.61 9.48 -11.36
C ASN A 327 14.49 10.30 -12.31
N THR A 328 14.81 9.74 -13.48
CA THR A 328 15.70 10.34 -14.48
C THR A 328 14.99 10.77 -15.75
N GLY A 329 13.70 10.49 -15.86
CA GLY A 329 12.86 10.86 -16.99
C GLY A 329 11.54 10.10 -16.99
N THR A 330 10.70 10.32 -17.97
CA THR A 330 9.40 9.65 -18.08
C THR A 330 9.58 8.14 -18.11
N ASN A 331 9.03 7.45 -17.11
CA ASN A 331 9.10 6.00 -16.93
C ASN A 331 10.54 5.43 -16.87
N THR A 332 11.51 6.24 -16.42
CA THR A 332 12.91 5.80 -16.27
C THR A 332 13.46 6.16 -14.91
N PHE A 333 14.12 5.21 -14.27
CA PHE A 333 14.73 5.36 -12.95
C PHE A 333 16.14 4.82 -12.94
N THR A 334 16.99 5.41 -12.08
CA THR A 334 18.33 4.91 -11.80
C THR A 334 18.43 4.57 -10.31
N PHE A 335 18.84 3.36 -10.00
CA PHE A 335 19.16 2.92 -8.65
C PHE A 335 20.67 2.98 -8.45
N GLU A 336 21.11 3.79 -7.50
CA GLU A 336 22.51 4.14 -7.31
C GLU A 336 22.87 4.32 -5.84
N GLU A 337 24.18 4.19 -5.53
CA GLU A 337 24.72 4.57 -4.24
C GLU A 337 24.54 6.08 -4.02
N ILE A 338 24.18 6.45 -2.79
CA ILE A 338 24.18 7.86 -2.38
C ILE A 338 25.63 8.30 -2.12
N PRO A 339 26.06 9.49 -2.60
CA PRO A 339 27.39 10.01 -2.34
C PRO A 339 27.53 10.51 -0.88
N TRP A 340 27.51 9.56 0.06
CA TRP A 340 27.67 9.86 1.48
C TRP A 340 29.00 10.57 1.73
N GLY A 341 28.94 11.64 2.52
CA GLY A 341 30.11 12.42 2.91
C GLY A 341 31.05 11.63 3.82
N ASP A 342 32.35 11.85 3.60
CA ASP A 342 33.38 11.25 4.43
C ASP A 342 33.67 12.16 5.64
N ARG A 343 34.20 11.60 6.73
CA ARG A 343 34.69 12.32 7.89
C ARG A 343 35.96 13.06 7.51
N ILE A 344 35.92 14.38 7.54
CA ILE A 344 37.04 15.23 7.10
C ILE A 344 37.83 15.79 8.26
N VAL A 345 37.33 15.75 9.50
CA VAL A 345 37.96 16.31 10.71
C VAL A 345 37.72 15.38 11.91
N GLY A 346 38.64 15.48 12.88
CA GLY A 346 38.51 14.78 14.15
C GLY A 346 38.84 13.29 14.11
N ASP A 347 38.42 12.57 15.13
CA ASP A 347 38.64 11.14 15.32
C ASP A 347 37.41 10.49 15.96
N ASP A 348 37.59 9.30 16.55
CA ASP A 348 36.48 8.55 17.14
C ASP A 348 35.93 9.17 18.44
N LEU A 349 36.68 10.12 19.06
CA LEU A 349 36.25 10.85 20.26
C LEU A 349 35.65 12.22 19.92
N THR A 350 36.27 12.96 19.01
CA THR A 350 35.89 14.35 18.71
C THR A 350 34.89 14.50 17.58
N ASN A 351 34.79 13.50 16.69
CA ASN A 351 33.81 13.44 15.60
C ASN A 351 33.51 11.97 15.29
N SER A 352 32.86 11.29 16.22
CA SER A 352 32.62 9.87 16.19
C SER A 352 31.78 9.43 14.98
N HIS A 353 31.92 8.17 14.61
CA HIS A 353 30.99 7.57 13.66
C HIS A 353 29.55 7.55 14.22
N PRO A 354 28.53 7.70 13.36
CA PRO A 354 27.14 7.56 13.79
C PRO A 354 26.88 6.24 14.52
N SER A 355 26.02 6.26 15.52
CA SER A 355 25.72 5.13 16.43
C SER A 355 25.15 3.89 15.74
N PHE A 356 24.76 3.99 14.47
CA PHE A 356 24.38 2.85 13.65
C PHE A 356 25.58 2.06 13.08
N LEU A 357 26.82 2.48 13.31
CA LEU A 357 27.99 1.68 12.91
C LEU A 357 27.96 0.32 13.63
N GLY A 358 28.12 -0.76 12.86
CA GLY A 358 27.98 -2.14 13.36
C GLY A 358 26.54 -2.61 13.55
N LYS A 359 25.56 -1.77 13.25
CA LYS A 359 24.12 -2.06 13.31
C LYS A 359 23.47 -1.94 11.93
N THR A 360 22.16 -2.12 11.86
CA THR A 360 21.35 -1.97 10.64
C THR A 360 20.51 -0.70 10.72
N ILE A 361 20.16 -0.13 9.59
CA ILE A 361 19.24 1.01 9.50
C ILE A 361 17.86 0.47 9.13
N LYS A 362 16.88 0.69 10.02
CA LYS A 362 15.51 0.21 9.82
C LYS A 362 14.72 1.14 8.90
N LYS A 363 14.85 2.46 9.09
CA LYS A 363 14.02 3.45 8.44
C LYS A 363 14.74 4.76 8.22
N THR A 364 14.36 5.47 7.15
CA THR A 364 14.73 6.87 6.94
C THR A 364 13.51 7.78 7.01
N PHE A 365 13.74 9.02 7.38
CA PHE A 365 12.73 10.08 7.42
C PHE A 365 13.39 11.43 7.09
N PHE A 366 12.57 12.43 6.81
CA PHE A 366 13.05 13.77 6.55
C PHE A 366 12.36 14.77 7.49
N HIS A 367 13.15 15.62 8.15
CA HIS A 367 12.62 16.61 9.07
C HIS A 367 13.59 17.79 9.20
N ASP A 368 13.09 19.03 9.16
CA ASP A 368 13.86 20.28 9.32
C ASP A 368 15.14 20.30 8.45
N ASP A 369 15.00 20.03 7.15
CA ASP A 369 16.10 19.97 6.18
C ASP A 369 17.21 18.94 6.53
N ARG A 370 16.89 17.94 7.34
CA ARG A 370 17.79 16.84 7.73
C ARG A 370 17.20 15.50 7.31
N LEU A 371 18.07 14.64 6.82
CA LEU A 371 17.74 13.23 6.63
C LEU A 371 18.00 12.49 7.94
N GLY A 372 17.00 11.80 8.43
CA GLY A 372 17.05 11.05 9.67
C GLY A 372 17.07 9.54 9.45
N PHE A 373 17.59 8.82 10.44
CA PHE A 373 17.75 7.37 10.46
C PHE A 373 17.27 6.81 11.79
N LEU A 374 16.56 5.70 11.73
CA LEU A 374 16.26 4.88 12.89
C LEU A 374 17.12 3.62 12.86
N SER A 375 17.86 3.39 13.92
CA SER A 375 18.71 2.23 14.10
C SER A 375 18.65 1.73 15.53
N GLU A 376 18.01 0.59 15.73
CA GLU A 376 17.70 0.03 17.06
C GLU A 376 17.01 1.05 17.97
N ASP A 377 17.70 1.57 18.97
CA ASP A 377 17.23 2.56 19.95
C ASP A 377 17.70 3.99 19.66
N ASN A 378 18.46 4.20 18.58
CA ASN A 378 19.07 5.47 18.22
C ASN A 378 18.31 6.18 17.10
N VAL A 379 18.31 7.50 17.20
CA VAL A 379 17.84 8.41 16.15
C VAL A 379 18.98 9.31 15.74
N ILE A 380 19.35 9.22 14.48
CA ILE A 380 20.44 9.96 13.88
C ILE A 380 19.90 10.91 12.83
N LEU A 381 20.30 12.18 12.87
CA LEU A 381 19.92 13.20 11.88
C LEU A 381 21.19 13.73 11.22
N SER A 382 21.17 13.84 9.90
CA SER A 382 22.25 14.44 9.10
C SER A 382 22.46 15.92 9.42
N ARG A 383 23.51 16.51 8.88
CA ARG A 383 23.70 17.97 8.92
C ARG A 383 22.53 18.69 8.27
N ALA A 384 22.16 19.83 8.87
CA ALA A 384 21.10 20.67 8.30
C ALA A 384 21.47 21.14 6.89
N LYS A 385 20.51 21.07 5.96
CA LYS A 385 20.65 21.40 4.52
C LYS A 385 21.63 20.52 3.73
N ASN A 386 22.26 19.55 4.37
CA ASN A 386 23.18 18.59 3.73
C ASN A 386 22.78 17.16 4.11
N PRO A 387 21.79 16.57 3.47
CA PRO A 387 21.17 15.30 3.90
C PRO A 387 22.12 14.10 3.82
N TYR A 388 23.21 14.19 3.09
CA TYR A 388 24.18 13.10 2.92
C TYR A 388 25.43 13.24 3.79
N GLU A 389 25.50 14.29 4.62
CA GLU A 389 26.62 14.56 5.53
C GLU A 389 26.27 14.13 6.96
N LEU A 390 27.05 13.22 7.51
CA LEU A 390 26.79 12.58 8.81
C LEU A 390 27.87 12.91 9.86
N TYR A 391 28.78 13.80 9.52
CA TYR A 391 29.91 14.23 10.40
C TYR A 391 29.88 15.74 10.62
N ALA A 392 30.42 16.18 11.76
CA ALA A 392 30.63 17.59 12.04
C ALA A 392 31.68 18.19 11.09
N VAL A 393 31.59 19.49 10.85
CA VAL A 393 32.54 20.23 9.97
C VAL A 393 33.84 20.57 10.70
N SER A 394 33.74 20.73 12.01
CA SER A 394 34.86 21.05 12.87
C SER A 394 34.80 20.21 14.15
N ALA A 395 35.93 19.68 14.58
CA ALA A 395 36.06 19.03 15.86
C ALA A 395 36.28 20.04 17.02
N ARG A 396 36.64 21.29 16.68
CA ARG A 396 36.87 22.37 17.63
C ARG A 396 35.60 23.10 18.07
N THR A 397 34.64 23.23 17.15
CA THR A 397 33.45 24.08 17.35
C THR A 397 32.22 23.37 16.86
N HIS A 398 31.32 23.02 17.76
CA HIS A 398 30.03 22.48 17.42
C HIS A 398 29.05 23.57 17.00
N THR A 399 28.37 23.36 15.91
CA THR A 399 27.37 24.28 15.35
C THR A 399 25.95 23.71 15.50
N ALA A 400 24.96 24.58 15.51
CA ALA A 400 23.56 24.13 15.50
C ALA A 400 23.18 23.26 14.26
N GLY A 401 23.99 23.40 13.18
CA GLY A 401 23.78 22.62 11.95
C GLY A 401 24.41 21.23 11.96
N ASP A 402 25.21 20.85 12.94
CA ASP A 402 25.89 19.56 12.98
C ASP A 402 24.91 18.38 13.11
N PRO A 403 25.37 17.15 12.81
CA PRO A 403 24.54 15.95 12.97
C PRO A 403 24.07 15.77 14.40
N ILE A 404 22.90 15.18 14.57
CA ILE A 404 22.30 14.85 15.85
C ILE A 404 22.32 13.34 15.99
N ASP A 405 22.80 12.80 17.10
CA ASP A 405 22.78 11.37 17.40
C ASP A 405 22.34 11.20 18.85
N VAL A 406 21.16 10.66 19.05
CA VAL A 406 20.50 10.58 20.34
C VAL A 406 19.88 9.21 20.56
N ASN A 407 19.94 8.74 21.79
CA ASN A 407 19.47 7.41 22.20
C ASN A 407 18.17 7.51 23.00
N CYS A 408 17.24 6.58 22.75
CA CYS A 408 16.03 6.40 23.54
C CYS A 408 16.30 5.57 24.78
N ALA A 409 16.72 6.20 25.85
CA ALA A 409 16.94 5.52 27.11
C ALA A 409 15.61 5.00 27.69
N SER A 410 15.49 3.69 27.84
CA SER A 410 14.30 3.03 28.41
C SER A 410 14.70 1.87 29.31
N VAL A 411 13.87 1.60 30.33
CA VAL A 411 14.01 0.42 31.20
C VAL A 411 13.76 -0.89 30.44
N ARG A 412 13.02 -0.84 29.33
CA ARG A 412 12.72 -2.00 28.47
C ARG A 412 13.56 -1.95 27.21
N PRO A 413 14.02 -3.09 26.67
CA PRO A 413 14.67 -3.12 25.37
C PRO A 413 13.78 -2.46 24.32
N THR A 414 14.31 -1.46 23.64
CA THR A 414 13.57 -0.63 22.70
C THR A 414 14.17 -0.78 21.32
N LYS A 415 13.36 -1.15 20.35
CA LYS A 415 13.68 -1.05 18.92
C LYS A 415 12.70 -0.07 18.29
N LEU A 416 13.23 0.96 17.65
CA LEU A 416 12.44 1.95 16.94
C LEU A 416 12.04 1.40 15.57
N HIS A 417 10.76 1.48 15.26
CA HIS A 417 10.20 0.99 14.01
C HIS A 417 9.67 2.10 13.11
N ALA A 418 9.10 3.14 13.70
CA ALA A 418 8.50 4.22 12.94
C ALA A 418 8.67 5.58 13.64
N ILE A 419 8.55 6.63 12.85
CA ILE A 419 8.57 8.01 13.29
C ILE A 419 7.52 8.81 12.53
N LYS A 420 6.84 9.72 13.21
CA LYS A 420 5.88 10.63 12.62
C LYS A 420 6.06 12.05 13.15
N PRO A 421 6.00 13.06 12.27
CA PRO A 421 6.02 14.46 12.70
C PRO A 421 4.74 14.80 13.46
N ALA A 422 4.89 15.51 14.56
CA ALA A 422 3.81 16.09 15.32
C ALA A 422 4.09 17.59 15.50
N ARG A 423 3.07 18.36 15.88
CA ARG A 423 3.21 19.83 16.06
C ARG A 423 4.32 20.23 17.02
N GLN A 424 4.70 19.34 17.93
CA GLN A 424 5.62 19.64 19.03
C GLN A 424 6.97 18.92 18.92
N GLY A 425 7.20 18.21 17.82
CA GLY A 425 8.41 17.40 17.60
C GLY A 425 8.11 16.14 16.81
N LEU A 426 8.92 15.12 17.00
CA LEU A 426 8.81 13.85 16.31
C LEU A 426 8.38 12.75 17.28
N ILE A 427 7.30 12.06 16.99
CA ILE A 427 6.86 10.90 17.77
C ILE A 427 7.53 9.65 17.20
N LEU A 428 8.22 8.94 18.08
CA LEU A 428 8.88 7.67 17.79
C LEU A 428 8.01 6.52 18.30
N PHE A 429 7.91 5.49 17.48
CA PHE A 429 7.17 4.29 17.82
C PHE A 429 8.12 3.09 17.92
N SER A 430 8.05 2.43 19.06
CA SER A 430 8.63 1.11 19.27
C SER A 430 7.53 0.10 19.57
N LYS A 431 7.86 -1.18 19.58
CA LYS A 431 6.89 -2.25 19.85
C LYS A 431 6.14 -2.06 21.19
N ASN A 432 6.84 -1.58 22.21
CA ASN A 432 6.31 -1.58 23.58
C ASN A 432 6.10 -0.17 24.15
N GLN A 433 6.58 0.87 23.46
CA GLN A 433 6.62 2.22 24.01
C GLN A 433 6.71 3.27 22.90
N GLN A 434 6.16 4.45 23.14
CA GLN A 434 6.29 5.61 22.26
C GLN A 434 7.07 6.71 22.97
N PHE A 435 7.88 7.44 22.18
CA PHE A 435 8.70 8.55 22.66
C PHE A 435 8.44 9.80 21.84
N ILE A 436 8.81 10.94 22.34
CA ILE A 436 8.85 12.18 21.58
C ILE A 436 10.25 12.78 21.61
N ILE A 437 10.72 13.16 20.42
CA ILE A 437 11.90 14.04 20.24
C ILE A 437 11.38 15.46 20.11
N TYR A 438 11.95 16.36 20.90
CA TYR A 438 11.56 17.77 20.90
C TYR A 438 12.72 18.68 21.29
N ALA A 439 12.59 19.96 20.99
CA ALA A 439 13.38 21.03 21.57
C ALA A 439 12.44 21.96 22.35
N ASP A 440 12.91 22.55 23.44
CA ASP A 440 12.06 23.44 24.26
C ASP A 440 11.65 24.68 23.47
N ASP A 441 12.63 25.29 22.76
CA ASP A 441 12.42 26.44 21.89
C ASP A 441 13.27 26.32 20.61
N GLY A 442 12.66 26.47 19.44
CA GLY A 442 13.33 26.49 18.15
C GLY A 442 13.57 25.12 17.50
N PRO A 443 14.45 25.04 16.49
CA PRO A 443 14.74 23.84 15.75
C PRO A 443 15.56 22.84 16.56
N LEU A 444 15.55 21.57 16.12
CA LEU A 444 16.38 20.52 16.70
C LEU A 444 17.86 20.80 16.41
N THR A 445 18.68 20.88 17.48
CA THR A 445 20.15 21.02 17.41
C THR A 445 20.81 19.93 18.27
N PRO A 446 22.10 19.63 18.09
CA PRO A 446 22.77 18.66 18.95
C PRO A 446 22.63 18.94 20.45
N GLN A 447 22.52 20.21 20.84
CA GLN A 447 22.45 20.63 22.23
C GLN A 447 21.02 20.76 22.77
N SER A 448 20.04 21.08 21.92
CA SER A 448 18.66 21.32 22.34
C SER A 448 17.77 20.09 22.25
N THR A 449 18.20 19.05 21.52
CA THR A 449 17.40 17.85 21.29
C THR A 449 17.23 17.02 22.55
N LYS A 450 15.99 16.76 22.91
CA LYS A 450 15.59 15.94 24.07
C LYS A 450 14.67 14.82 23.64
N ILE A 451 14.78 13.68 24.32
CA ILE A 451 13.87 12.53 24.14
C ILE A 451 13.22 12.21 25.48
N ARG A 452 11.92 11.94 25.44
CA ARG A 452 11.20 11.41 26.60
C ARG A 452 10.16 10.37 26.18
N PRO A 453 9.85 9.38 27.03
CA PRO A 453 8.74 8.48 26.82
C PRO A 453 7.41 9.23 26.98
N VAL A 454 6.40 8.88 26.17
CA VAL A 454 5.06 9.49 26.20
C VAL A 454 3.95 8.48 26.42
N SER A 455 4.17 7.21 26.07
CA SER A 455 3.16 6.15 26.19
C SER A 455 3.83 4.78 26.27
N ASN A 456 3.12 3.80 26.84
CA ASN A 456 3.55 2.40 26.96
C ASN A 456 2.60 1.44 26.22
N MET A 457 1.99 1.88 25.11
CA MET A 457 1.09 1.04 24.33
C MET A 457 1.87 0.10 23.42
N GLU A 458 1.37 -1.13 23.29
CA GLU A 458 1.95 -2.09 22.34
C GLU A 458 1.51 -1.77 20.91
N MET A 459 2.46 -1.81 19.98
CA MET A 459 2.26 -1.59 18.56
C MET A 459 2.83 -2.75 17.74
N SER A 460 2.23 -3.00 16.57
CA SER A 460 2.81 -3.91 15.57
C SER A 460 4.11 -3.33 15.01
N ASP A 461 5.13 -4.16 14.92
CA ASP A 461 6.44 -3.81 14.36
C ASP A 461 6.55 -4.02 12.83
N THR A 462 5.46 -4.47 12.20
CA THR A 462 5.41 -4.75 10.76
C THR A 462 4.64 -3.71 9.96
N VAL A 463 3.87 -2.84 10.63
CA VAL A 463 3.01 -1.83 10.00
C VAL A 463 3.29 -0.46 10.58
N ASP A 464 3.53 0.50 9.71
CA ASP A 464 3.79 1.88 10.13
C ASP A 464 2.52 2.56 10.62
N PRO A 465 2.61 3.37 11.67
CA PRO A 465 1.55 4.29 12.05
C PRO A 465 1.24 5.25 10.89
N ILE A 466 0.00 5.69 10.77
CA ILE A 466 -0.41 6.68 9.78
C ILE A 466 -0.89 7.95 10.45
N ASP A 467 -0.75 9.06 9.74
CA ASP A 467 -1.22 10.38 10.15
C ASP A 467 -2.46 10.73 9.33
N ILE A 468 -3.53 11.13 10.01
CA ILE A 468 -4.75 11.64 9.37
C ILE A 468 -4.97 13.14 9.67
N GLY A 469 -3.91 13.84 10.08
CA GLY A 469 -3.89 15.28 10.34
C GLY A 469 -4.22 15.68 11.77
N THR A 470 -5.16 15.03 12.43
CA THR A 470 -5.57 15.32 13.81
C THR A 470 -4.99 14.34 14.83
N HIS A 471 -4.75 13.12 14.42
CA HIS A 471 -4.21 12.06 15.26
C HIS A 471 -3.48 10.99 14.44
N PHE A 472 -2.67 10.19 15.12
CA PHE A 472 -1.97 9.06 14.53
C PHE A 472 -2.73 7.77 14.80
N ASN A 473 -2.92 6.97 13.76
CA ASN A 473 -3.47 5.63 13.92
C ASN A 473 -2.37 4.59 13.83
N PHE A 474 -2.40 3.64 14.74
CA PHE A 474 -1.51 2.49 14.75
C PHE A 474 -2.26 1.23 15.15
N ILE A 475 -1.70 0.10 14.82
CA ILE A 475 -2.30 -1.20 15.09
C ILE A 475 -1.49 -1.98 16.13
N SER A 476 -2.21 -2.79 16.91
CA SER A 476 -1.64 -3.81 17.78
C SER A 476 -2.20 -5.17 17.40
N LYS A 477 -1.31 -6.12 17.15
CA LYS A 477 -1.68 -7.47 16.74
C LYS A 477 -1.85 -8.37 17.96
N THR A 478 -2.97 -9.07 18.00
CA THR A 478 -3.17 -10.21 18.88
C THR A 478 -3.12 -11.50 18.05
N PRO A 479 -3.02 -12.69 18.64
CA PRO A 479 -2.95 -13.93 17.86
C PRO A 479 -4.10 -14.15 16.88
N ASN A 480 -5.29 -13.63 17.12
CA ASN A 480 -6.49 -13.93 16.34
C ASN A 480 -7.12 -12.71 15.68
N PHE A 481 -6.76 -11.49 16.09
CA PHE A 481 -7.36 -10.26 15.56
C PHE A 481 -6.46 -9.05 15.77
N VAL A 482 -6.80 -7.95 15.14
CA VAL A 482 -6.07 -6.68 15.19
C VAL A 482 -6.90 -5.64 15.94
N ARG A 483 -6.23 -4.87 16.82
CA ARG A 483 -6.78 -3.68 17.46
C ARG A 483 -6.24 -2.43 16.79
N VAL A 484 -7.07 -1.41 16.71
CA VAL A 484 -6.72 -0.14 16.08
C VAL A 484 -6.83 0.97 17.11
N PHE A 485 -5.74 1.72 17.26
CA PHE A 485 -5.65 2.82 18.20
C PHE A 485 -5.53 4.15 17.48
N ALA A 486 -6.16 5.16 18.03
CA ALA A 486 -5.98 6.56 17.65
C ALA A 486 -5.23 7.28 18.77
N MET A 487 -4.11 7.92 18.44
CA MET A 487 -3.27 8.66 19.37
C MET A 487 -3.31 10.14 19.02
N GLN A 488 -3.87 10.96 19.89
CA GLN A 488 -3.90 12.40 19.74
C GLN A 488 -2.80 13.05 20.59
N PRO A 489 -1.80 13.68 19.97
CA PRO A 489 -0.79 14.43 20.71
C PRO A 489 -1.41 15.61 21.46
N LYS A 490 -1.03 15.79 22.71
CA LYS A 490 -1.40 16.95 23.55
C LYS A 490 -0.18 17.86 23.72
N GLY A 491 -0.33 18.94 24.52
CA GLY A 491 0.75 19.91 24.76
C GLY A 491 2.07 19.32 25.27
N LEU A 492 3.17 20.07 25.13
CA LEU A 492 4.46 19.73 25.71
C LEU A 492 4.29 19.50 27.21
N GLY A 493 4.64 18.32 27.70
CA GLY A 493 4.44 17.96 29.10
C GLY A 493 3.24 17.06 29.38
N GLU A 494 2.28 16.97 28.49
CA GLU A 494 1.09 16.11 28.65
C GLU A 494 1.29 14.75 27.95
N SER A 495 0.70 13.72 28.50
CA SER A 495 0.62 12.42 27.82
C SER A 495 -0.41 12.48 26.70
N PRO A 496 -0.14 11.87 25.53
CA PRO A 496 -1.11 11.80 24.45
C PRO A 496 -2.36 11.05 24.89
N GLU A 497 -3.48 11.43 24.35
CA GLU A 497 -4.71 10.65 24.48
C GLU A 497 -4.70 9.50 23.49
N ILE A 498 -4.94 8.28 23.99
CA ILE A 498 -4.96 7.08 23.16
C ILE A 498 -6.29 6.38 23.32
N LEU A 499 -7.01 6.24 22.22
CA LEU A 499 -8.33 5.61 22.17
C LEU A 499 -8.24 4.31 21.36
N ASP A 500 -8.85 3.24 21.89
CA ASP A 500 -9.07 1.99 21.14
C ASP A 500 -10.34 2.15 20.29
N ILE A 501 -10.17 2.62 19.06
CA ILE A 501 -11.27 2.79 18.11
C ILE A 501 -11.76 1.47 17.52
N GLY A 502 -10.95 0.42 17.59
CA GLY A 502 -11.30 -0.94 17.15
C GLY A 502 -12.21 -1.68 18.14
N ARG A 503 -12.46 -1.14 19.33
CA ARG A 503 -13.19 -1.86 20.39
C ARG A 503 -14.66 -2.16 20.05
N VAL A 504 -15.27 -1.34 19.22
CA VAL A 504 -16.65 -1.51 18.75
C VAL A 504 -16.78 -2.71 17.79
N VAL A 505 -15.70 -3.03 17.07
CA VAL A 505 -15.59 -4.14 16.13
C VAL A 505 -14.61 -5.21 16.62
N ASN A 506 -14.53 -5.39 17.92
CA ASN A 506 -13.63 -6.38 18.53
C ASN A 506 -13.73 -7.74 17.84
N GLU A 507 -12.58 -8.37 17.56
CA GLU A 507 -12.46 -9.67 16.89
C GLU A 507 -13.00 -9.72 15.43
N TRP A 508 -13.34 -8.59 14.84
CA TRP A 508 -13.85 -8.55 13.47
C TRP A 508 -12.75 -8.50 12.41
N ILE A 509 -11.63 -7.79 12.71
CA ILE A 509 -10.47 -7.70 11.82
C ILE A 509 -9.59 -8.92 12.10
N THR A 510 -9.81 -9.99 11.35
CA THR A 510 -9.14 -11.30 11.54
C THR A 510 -7.93 -11.50 10.63
N VAL A 511 -7.68 -10.59 9.69
CA VAL A 511 -6.52 -10.66 8.81
C VAL A 511 -5.25 -10.21 9.52
N ASP A 512 -4.11 -10.78 9.14
CA ASP A 512 -2.80 -10.31 9.60
C ASP A 512 -2.40 -9.07 8.82
N VAL A 513 -2.86 -7.91 9.26
CA VAL A 513 -2.66 -6.62 8.58
C VAL A 513 -1.18 -6.34 8.40
N ASP A 514 -0.77 -6.10 7.17
CA ASP A 514 0.58 -5.72 6.76
C ASP A 514 0.61 -4.37 6.00
N THR A 515 -0.54 -3.90 5.57
CA THR A 515 -0.70 -2.64 4.84
C THR A 515 -1.74 -1.76 5.52
N LEU A 516 -1.36 -0.52 5.81
CA LEU A 516 -2.19 0.51 6.41
C LEU A 516 -1.99 1.81 5.63
N VAL A 517 -3.06 2.38 5.10
CA VAL A 517 -3.04 3.63 4.33
C VAL A 517 -4.14 4.56 4.82
N ALA A 518 -3.97 5.86 4.61
CA ALA A 518 -4.96 6.87 4.99
C ALA A 518 -5.20 7.87 3.86
N SER A 519 -6.41 8.41 3.83
CA SER A 519 -6.77 9.60 3.08
C SER A 519 -7.17 10.70 4.06
N ILE A 520 -6.40 11.77 4.10
CA ILE A 520 -6.70 12.94 4.94
C ILE A 520 -7.95 13.66 4.42
N GLN A 521 -8.11 13.77 3.10
CA GLN A 521 -9.24 14.47 2.49
C GLN A 521 -10.56 13.74 2.71
N ASN A 522 -10.54 12.41 2.64
CA ASN A 522 -11.74 11.57 2.82
C ASN A 522 -11.91 11.09 4.26
N GLU A 523 -11.00 11.47 5.16
CA GLU A 523 -11.01 11.17 6.58
C GLU A 523 -11.21 9.69 6.90
N PHE A 524 -10.48 8.81 6.18
CA PHE A 524 -10.52 7.39 6.45
C PHE A 524 -9.15 6.71 6.47
N ILE A 525 -9.11 5.59 7.16
CA ILE A 525 -8.01 4.64 7.14
C ILE A 525 -8.46 3.34 6.49
N ALA A 526 -7.58 2.74 5.71
CA ALA A 526 -7.79 1.44 5.08
C ALA A 526 -6.67 0.47 5.47
N MET A 527 -7.03 -0.75 5.79
CA MET A 527 -6.11 -1.78 6.21
C MET A 527 -6.41 -3.12 5.54
N SER A 528 -5.36 -3.82 5.13
CA SER A 528 -5.45 -5.11 4.48
C SER A 528 -4.22 -5.96 4.73
N SER A 529 -4.22 -7.17 4.18
CA SER A 529 -3.11 -8.10 4.16
C SER A 529 -2.86 -8.59 2.74
N GLN A 530 -1.59 -8.81 2.37
CA GLN A 530 -1.23 -9.39 1.07
C GLN A 530 -1.82 -10.80 0.85
N SER A 531 -2.25 -11.46 1.91
CA SER A 531 -2.94 -12.76 1.85
C SER A 531 -4.47 -12.66 1.77
N SER A 532 -5.06 -11.47 1.89
CA SER A 532 -6.50 -11.27 1.99
C SER A 532 -7.06 -10.51 0.78
N LYS A 533 -8.31 -10.81 0.43
CA LYS A 533 -9.10 -10.02 -0.54
C LYS A 533 -9.89 -8.90 0.13
N ASP A 534 -9.94 -8.87 1.46
CA ASP A 534 -10.75 -7.94 2.21
C ASP A 534 -9.91 -6.73 2.66
N ILE A 535 -10.50 -5.54 2.51
CA ILE A 535 -9.98 -4.27 3.00
C ILE A 535 -10.94 -3.76 4.06
N TYR A 536 -10.42 -3.48 5.24
CA TYR A 536 -11.20 -2.92 6.35
C TYR A 536 -10.99 -1.41 6.39
N PHE A 537 -12.08 -0.67 6.55
CA PHE A 537 -12.09 0.78 6.60
C PHE A 537 -12.65 1.30 7.91
N TYR A 538 -12.07 2.39 8.37
CA TYR A 538 -12.65 3.24 9.40
C TYR A 538 -12.69 4.66 8.86
N ARG A 539 -13.87 5.24 8.76
CA ARG A 539 -14.12 6.60 8.26
C ARG A 539 -14.74 7.45 9.35
N THR A 540 -14.25 8.68 9.49
CA THR A 540 -14.77 9.68 10.43
C THR A 540 -15.11 10.95 9.67
N TYR A 541 -16.06 11.70 10.18
CA TYR A 541 -16.33 13.05 9.71
C TYR A 541 -16.85 13.89 10.86
N SER A 542 -16.29 15.08 11.05
CA SER A 542 -16.69 16.05 12.05
C SER A 542 -16.92 17.40 11.40
N ASP A 543 -17.98 18.08 11.79
CA ASP A 543 -18.27 19.46 11.38
C ASP A 543 -17.52 20.50 12.23
N GLY A 544 -16.63 20.06 13.11
CA GLY A 544 -15.87 20.89 14.05
C GLY A 544 -16.61 21.16 15.39
N LYS A 545 -17.84 20.71 15.51
CA LYS A 545 -18.63 20.76 16.77
C LYS A 545 -18.96 19.35 17.26
N GLU A 546 -19.44 18.51 16.37
CA GLU A 546 -19.85 17.15 16.67
C GLU A 546 -19.26 16.18 15.63
N THR A 547 -19.01 14.94 16.04
CA THR A 547 -18.67 13.88 15.11
C THR A 547 -19.95 13.34 14.49
N LEU A 548 -20.14 13.62 13.21
CA LEU A 548 -21.34 13.24 12.45
C LEU A 548 -21.28 11.81 11.93
N MET A 549 -20.07 11.28 11.76
CA MET A 549 -19.86 9.94 11.24
C MET A 549 -18.65 9.28 11.92
N GLU A 550 -18.84 8.06 12.38
CA GLU A 550 -17.82 7.12 12.81
C GLU A 550 -18.22 5.75 12.28
N SER A 551 -17.59 5.28 11.22
CA SER A 551 -18.08 4.12 10.49
C SER A 551 -17.01 3.11 10.19
N TRP A 552 -17.20 1.88 10.65
CA TRP A 552 -16.46 0.70 10.23
C TRP A 552 -17.20 0.00 9.10
N PHE A 553 -16.50 -0.37 8.02
CA PHE A 553 -17.05 -1.13 6.91
C PHE A 553 -15.93 -1.92 6.21
N LYS A 554 -16.31 -2.82 5.32
CA LYS A 554 -15.38 -3.73 4.65
C LYS A 554 -15.66 -3.78 3.16
N TRP A 555 -14.61 -3.76 2.36
CA TRP A 555 -14.68 -4.06 0.94
C TRP A 555 -14.04 -5.41 0.66
N SER A 556 -14.62 -6.17 -0.24
CA SER A 556 -14.07 -7.45 -0.71
C SER A 556 -13.78 -7.34 -2.20
N LEU A 557 -12.51 -7.51 -2.56
CA LEU A 557 -12.04 -7.40 -3.94
C LEU A 557 -12.01 -8.77 -4.64
N PRO A 558 -11.91 -8.80 -5.97
CA PRO A 558 -11.90 -10.07 -6.72
C PRO A 558 -10.62 -10.89 -6.54
N GLY A 559 -9.52 -10.31 -6.05
CA GLY A 559 -8.25 -10.98 -5.79
C GLY A 559 -7.63 -10.57 -4.46
N THR A 560 -6.53 -11.20 -4.05
CA THR A 560 -5.80 -10.80 -2.85
C THR A 560 -5.12 -9.45 -3.07
N VAL A 561 -5.22 -8.57 -2.08
CA VAL A 561 -4.71 -7.20 -2.15
C VAL A 561 -3.22 -7.20 -1.87
N GLN A 562 -2.40 -6.96 -2.88
CA GLN A 562 -0.94 -6.91 -2.72
C GLN A 562 -0.46 -5.53 -2.28
N SER A 563 -1.10 -4.48 -2.76
CA SER A 563 -0.76 -3.09 -2.43
C SER A 563 -1.98 -2.20 -2.54
N MET A 564 -2.01 -1.19 -1.70
CA MET A 564 -2.98 -0.09 -1.75
C MET A 564 -2.22 1.23 -1.68
N ALA A 565 -2.67 2.21 -2.46
CA ALA A 565 -2.22 3.58 -2.37
C ALA A 565 -3.42 4.51 -2.52
N LEU A 566 -3.41 5.61 -1.78
CA LEU A 566 -4.44 6.64 -1.82
C LEU A 566 -3.79 7.94 -2.25
N ASP A 567 -4.37 8.56 -3.25
CA ASP A 567 -3.96 9.85 -3.76
C ASP A 567 -5.19 10.70 -4.01
N GLN A 568 -5.42 11.68 -3.14
CA GLN A 568 -6.65 12.46 -3.13
C GLN A 568 -7.88 11.54 -3.08
N ASP A 569 -8.68 11.54 -4.14
CA ASP A 569 -9.90 10.74 -4.26
C ASP A 569 -9.69 9.42 -5.01
N ASP A 570 -8.48 9.15 -5.49
CA ASP A 570 -8.17 7.94 -6.22
C ASP A 570 -7.52 6.88 -5.31
N MET A 571 -8.11 5.70 -5.30
CA MET A 571 -7.55 4.53 -4.62
C MET A 571 -6.99 3.55 -5.63
N TYR A 572 -5.67 3.42 -5.66
CA TYR A 572 -4.97 2.45 -6.48
C TYR A 572 -4.80 1.15 -5.71
N CYS A 573 -5.14 0.04 -6.34
CA CYS A 573 -4.94 -1.29 -5.78
C CYS A 573 -4.20 -2.19 -6.76
N VAL A 574 -3.21 -2.91 -6.26
CA VAL A 574 -2.65 -4.06 -6.95
C VAL A 574 -3.26 -5.31 -6.34
N THR A 575 -3.92 -6.10 -7.16
CA THR A 575 -4.54 -7.36 -6.72
C THR A 575 -3.93 -8.54 -7.46
N LYS A 576 -3.78 -9.65 -6.75
CA LYS A 576 -3.39 -10.94 -7.34
C LYS A 576 -4.64 -11.79 -7.55
N GLN A 577 -4.86 -12.18 -8.80
CA GLN A 577 -6.00 -13.00 -9.22
C GLN A 577 -5.46 -14.27 -9.87
N GLY A 578 -5.59 -15.38 -9.18
CA GLY A 578 -4.95 -16.62 -9.61
C GLY A 578 -3.44 -16.41 -9.77
N ASN A 579 -2.95 -16.45 -11.00
CA ASN A 579 -1.53 -16.29 -11.33
C ASN A 579 -1.18 -14.90 -11.89
N GLN A 580 -2.09 -13.94 -11.90
CA GLN A 580 -1.86 -12.61 -12.47
C GLN A 580 -1.93 -11.51 -11.43
N TYR A 581 -1.09 -10.50 -11.63
CA TYR A 581 -1.11 -9.27 -10.84
C TYR A 581 -1.74 -8.16 -11.68
N THR A 582 -2.73 -7.51 -11.12
CA THR A 582 -3.56 -6.51 -11.81
C THR A 582 -3.55 -5.20 -11.05
N LEU A 583 -3.27 -4.11 -11.76
CA LEU A 583 -3.42 -2.75 -11.27
C LEU A 583 -4.79 -2.22 -11.64
N ALA A 584 -5.52 -1.71 -10.66
CA ALA A 584 -6.82 -1.09 -10.81
C ALA A 584 -6.95 0.14 -9.91
N ASN A 585 -7.81 1.07 -10.28
CA ASN A 585 -8.15 2.22 -9.44
C ASN A 585 -9.66 2.39 -9.25
N ALA A 586 -10.04 2.96 -8.11
CA ALA A 586 -11.41 3.37 -7.81
C ALA A 586 -11.41 4.86 -7.43
N ASN A 587 -12.31 5.64 -8.02
CA ASN A 587 -12.52 7.01 -7.63
C ASN A 587 -13.54 7.08 -6.51
N LEU A 588 -13.15 7.61 -5.35
CA LEU A 588 -13.94 7.60 -4.12
C LEU A 588 -15.09 8.60 -4.14
N THR A 589 -14.96 9.68 -4.89
CA THR A 589 -16.01 10.69 -5.04
C THR A 589 -17.01 10.34 -6.13
N GLN A 590 -16.73 9.29 -6.90
CA GLN A 590 -17.54 8.91 -8.06
C GLN A 590 -17.79 10.09 -9.01
N SER A 591 -16.70 10.83 -9.30
CA SER A 591 -16.75 12.05 -10.11
C SER A 591 -17.55 11.87 -11.41
N PRO A 592 -18.49 12.77 -11.72
CA PRO A 592 -19.22 12.75 -12.98
C PRO A 592 -18.33 12.89 -14.22
N GLU A 593 -17.12 13.45 -14.07
CA GLU A 593 -16.18 13.65 -15.19
C GLU A 593 -15.63 12.34 -15.74
N VAL A 594 -15.51 11.32 -14.89
CA VAL A 594 -15.05 9.99 -15.30
C VAL A 594 -16.20 8.99 -15.49
N ALA A 595 -17.46 9.45 -15.42
CA ALA A 595 -18.61 8.59 -15.62
C ALA A 595 -18.69 8.08 -17.06
N ILE A 596 -18.97 6.78 -17.20
CA ILE A 596 -19.11 6.12 -18.50
C ILE A 596 -20.54 5.96 -18.96
N ILE A 597 -21.53 6.17 -18.08
CA ILE A 597 -22.94 6.06 -18.35
C ILE A 597 -23.59 7.43 -18.19
N THR A 598 -24.43 7.83 -19.17
CA THR A 598 -25.28 9.00 -19.04
C THR A 598 -26.71 8.53 -19.21
N ASN A 599 -27.57 8.77 -18.21
CA ASN A 599 -28.98 8.40 -18.28
C ASN A 599 -29.80 9.37 -19.14
N ALA A 600 -31.09 9.08 -19.36
CA ALA A 600 -32.00 9.90 -20.16
C ALA A 600 -32.19 11.32 -19.59
N LEU A 601 -31.96 11.54 -18.30
CA LEU A 601 -32.02 12.85 -17.63
C LEU A 601 -30.70 13.62 -17.72
N GLY A 602 -29.69 13.08 -18.42
CA GLY A 602 -28.36 13.70 -18.54
C GLY A 602 -27.46 13.51 -17.33
N GLN A 603 -27.85 12.67 -16.38
CA GLN A 603 -27.04 12.37 -15.20
C GLN A 603 -25.98 11.35 -15.51
N LYS A 604 -24.79 11.59 -15.01
CA LYS A 604 -23.61 10.76 -15.25
C LYS A 604 -23.41 9.77 -14.10
N ILE A 605 -23.24 8.51 -14.43
CA ILE A 605 -23.17 7.39 -13.47
C ILE A 605 -21.98 6.52 -13.79
N ASN A 606 -21.21 6.16 -12.76
CA ASN A 606 -20.16 5.16 -12.85
C ASN A 606 -20.71 3.77 -12.50
N PRO A 607 -20.33 2.72 -13.24
CA PRO A 607 -20.75 1.37 -12.91
C PRO A 607 -20.08 0.89 -11.63
N CYS A 608 -20.87 0.29 -10.73
CA CYS A 608 -20.38 -0.39 -9.55
C CYS A 608 -20.00 -1.85 -9.90
N MET A 609 -18.93 -2.03 -10.64
CA MET A 609 -18.39 -3.36 -10.98
C MET A 609 -16.86 -3.36 -10.88
N ASP A 610 -16.29 -4.51 -10.55
CA ASP A 610 -14.86 -4.68 -10.37
C ASP A 610 -14.14 -5.02 -11.68
N LEU A 611 -12.92 -4.55 -11.80
CA LEU A 611 -12.08 -4.71 -12.99
C LEU A 611 -12.78 -4.26 -14.28
N TYR A 612 -13.62 -3.24 -14.19
CA TYR A 612 -14.29 -2.78 -15.38
C TYR A 612 -13.30 -2.14 -16.36
N ALA A 613 -13.43 -2.53 -17.59
CA ALA A 613 -12.64 -2.06 -18.70
C ALA A 613 -13.45 -2.03 -19.97
N GLN A 614 -13.05 -1.21 -20.93
CA GLN A 614 -13.55 -1.34 -22.29
C GLN A 614 -13.15 -2.72 -22.85
N ALA A 615 -14.06 -3.42 -23.53
CA ALA A 615 -13.74 -4.68 -24.18
C ALA A 615 -12.56 -4.49 -25.17
N THR A 616 -11.59 -5.39 -25.17
CA THR A 616 -10.44 -5.30 -26.07
C THR A 616 -10.83 -5.43 -27.53
N SER A 617 -11.85 -6.25 -27.79
CA SER A 617 -12.51 -6.34 -29.07
C SER A 617 -13.93 -6.86 -28.89
N VAL A 618 -14.81 -6.53 -29.78
CA VAL A 618 -16.19 -7.05 -29.85
C VAL A 618 -16.44 -7.61 -31.24
N THR A 619 -16.75 -8.89 -31.33
CA THR A 619 -17.06 -9.56 -32.57
C THR A 619 -18.46 -10.13 -32.51
N TYR A 620 -19.18 -10.11 -33.62
CA TYR A 620 -20.54 -10.67 -33.71
C TYR A 620 -20.55 -11.95 -34.55
N ASP A 621 -21.10 -13.00 -33.97
CA ASP A 621 -21.34 -14.26 -34.63
C ASP A 621 -22.80 -14.28 -35.11
N ALA A 622 -22.99 -14.05 -36.40
CA ALA A 622 -24.33 -14.00 -37.01
C ALA A 622 -25.00 -15.37 -37.13
N VAL A 623 -24.25 -16.47 -37.00
CA VAL A 623 -24.82 -17.84 -37.08
C VAL A 623 -25.47 -18.18 -35.74
N ASN A 624 -24.83 -17.83 -34.64
CA ASN A 624 -25.32 -18.13 -33.31
C ASN A 624 -26.04 -16.94 -32.66
N ASP A 625 -26.20 -15.83 -33.36
CA ASP A 625 -26.78 -14.56 -32.90
C ASP A 625 -26.25 -14.12 -31.55
N LEU A 626 -24.89 -14.01 -31.44
CA LEU A 626 -24.25 -13.63 -30.21
C LEU A 626 -23.07 -12.67 -30.45
N SER A 627 -22.81 -11.79 -29.47
CA SER A 627 -21.63 -10.97 -29.43
C SER A 627 -20.61 -11.51 -28.44
N LYS A 628 -19.34 -11.59 -28.88
CA LYS A 628 -18.20 -11.97 -28.07
C LYS A 628 -17.47 -10.69 -27.65
N CYS A 629 -17.47 -10.39 -26.35
CA CYS A 629 -16.81 -9.23 -25.77
C CYS A 629 -15.54 -9.68 -25.04
N TYR A 630 -14.37 -9.47 -25.64
CA TYR A 630 -13.08 -9.96 -25.13
C TYR A 630 -12.60 -9.14 -23.94
N ILE A 631 -12.19 -9.84 -22.87
CA ILE A 631 -11.71 -9.22 -21.64
C ILE A 631 -10.20 -9.01 -21.65
N PRO A 632 -9.68 -7.92 -21.04
CA PRO A 632 -8.22 -7.63 -21.02
C PRO A 632 -7.43 -8.38 -19.94
N TYR A 633 -8.09 -9.10 -19.06
CA TYR A 633 -7.52 -9.78 -17.88
C TYR A 633 -7.87 -11.28 -17.88
N ALA A 634 -7.32 -12.03 -16.92
CA ALA A 634 -7.71 -13.43 -16.72
C ALA A 634 -9.12 -13.55 -16.18
N HIS A 635 -9.86 -14.50 -16.70
CA HIS A 635 -11.22 -14.77 -16.25
C HIS A 635 -11.25 -15.32 -14.83
N LEU A 636 -12.19 -14.79 -14.04
CA LEU A 636 -12.47 -15.22 -12.68
C LEU A 636 -13.76 -16.07 -12.68
N ALA A 637 -13.59 -17.38 -12.64
CA ALA A 637 -14.72 -18.32 -12.76
C ALA A 637 -15.70 -18.27 -11.56
N ASP A 638 -15.26 -17.76 -10.42
CA ASP A 638 -16.05 -17.61 -9.20
C ASP A 638 -16.87 -16.32 -9.15
N LYS A 639 -16.73 -15.45 -10.16
CA LYS A 639 -17.37 -14.14 -10.22
C LYS A 639 -18.45 -14.09 -11.29
N LYS A 640 -19.45 -13.25 -11.03
CA LYS A 640 -20.55 -13.00 -11.95
C LYS A 640 -20.08 -11.98 -12.99
N ASN A 641 -20.10 -12.42 -14.26
CA ASN A 641 -19.65 -11.60 -15.38
C ASN A 641 -20.71 -10.60 -15.77
N ILE A 642 -20.31 -9.36 -16.00
CA ILE A 642 -21.18 -8.26 -16.42
C ILE A 642 -20.63 -7.65 -17.70
N VAL A 643 -21.53 -7.38 -18.64
CA VAL A 643 -21.29 -6.53 -19.80
C VAL A 643 -22.23 -5.34 -19.73
N ILE A 644 -21.68 -4.14 -19.85
CA ILE A 644 -22.47 -2.90 -19.93
C ILE A 644 -22.23 -2.26 -21.30
N VAL A 645 -23.32 -1.84 -21.94
CA VAL A 645 -23.28 -0.97 -23.13
C VAL A 645 -23.63 0.43 -22.68
N ALA A 646 -22.65 1.34 -22.70
CA ALA A 646 -22.81 2.71 -22.26
C ALA A 646 -23.19 3.66 -23.41
N GLY A 647 -24.11 4.57 -23.17
CA GLY A 647 -24.52 5.59 -24.12
C GLY A 647 -25.59 5.19 -25.10
N THR A 648 -26.12 6.17 -25.81
CA THR A 648 -27.13 5.99 -26.86
C THR A 648 -26.47 5.70 -28.19
N THR A 649 -26.91 4.69 -28.91
CA THR A 649 -26.55 4.54 -30.32
C THR A 649 -27.41 5.47 -31.19
N ALA A 650 -26.90 5.87 -32.33
CA ALA A 650 -27.67 6.65 -33.32
C ALA A 650 -28.95 5.93 -33.80
N ALA A 651 -29.03 4.61 -33.58
CA ALA A 651 -30.20 3.77 -33.96
C ALA A 651 -31.16 3.56 -32.77
N GLY A 652 -30.92 4.08 -31.57
CA GLY A 652 -31.79 3.95 -30.40
C GLY A 652 -31.93 2.53 -29.83
N THR A 653 -31.05 1.60 -30.25
CA THR A 653 -31.18 0.17 -29.94
C THR A 653 -30.50 -0.26 -28.64
N PHE A 654 -29.58 0.52 -28.13
CA PHE A 654 -28.81 0.19 -26.94
C PHE A 654 -28.66 1.42 -26.02
N ASN A 655 -29.55 1.58 -25.08
CA ASN A 655 -29.45 2.63 -24.07
C ASN A 655 -28.97 2.01 -22.77
N ASN A 656 -27.73 2.34 -22.37
CA ASN A 656 -27.23 2.06 -21.01
C ASN A 656 -27.64 0.70 -20.44
N SER A 657 -27.41 -0.34 -21.23
CA SER A 657 -27.87 -1.69 -20.92
C SER A 657 -26.79 -2.48 -20.18
N GLY A 658 -27.19 -3.26 -19.20
CA GLY A 658 -26.29 -4.15 -18.48
C GLY A 658 -26.76 -5.61 -18.57
N TYR A 659 -25.84 -6.52 -18.85
CA TYR A 659 -26.11 -7.93 -19.04
C TYR A 659 -25.30 -8.77 -18.07
N THR A 660 -25.96 -9.72 -17.41
CA THR A 660 -25.26 -10.82 -16.73
C THR A 660 -25.03 -11.94 -17.74
N VAL A 661 -23.79 -12.38 -17.91
CA VAL A 661 -23.38 -13.19 -19.05
C VAL A 661 -22.49 -14.36 -18.67
N ASN A 662 -22.38 -15.35 -19.55
CA ASN A 662 -21.40 -16.43 -19.45
C ASN A 662 -20.06 -16.01 -20.11
N ALA A 663 -19.00 -16.71 -19.73
CA ALA A 663 -17.69 -16.56 -20.32
C ALA A 663 -17.30 -17.83 -21.07
N GLU A 664 -16.63 -17.64 -22.20
CA GLU A 664 -15.99 -18.71 -22.98
C GLU A 664 -14.60 -18.23 -23.43
N ALA A 665 -13.83 -19.13 -24.03
CA ALA A 665 -12.50 -18.83 -24.53
C ALA A 665 -12.29 -19.46 -25.91
N ASP A 666 -11.56 -18.72 -26.75
CA ASP A 666 -11.09 -19.20 -28.04
C ASP A 666 -9.60 -18.78 -28.27
N ALA A 667 -9.13 -18.93 -29.49
CA ALA A 667 -7.75 -18.53 -29.85
C ALA A 667 -7.47 -17.03 -29.66
N GLY A 668 -8.51 -16.18 -29.65
CA GLY A 668 -8.42 -14.73 -29.39
C GLY A 668 -8.37 -14.36 -27.91
N GLY A 669 -8.64 -15.30 -27.02
CA GLY A 669 -8.68 -15.10 -25.58
C GLY A 669 -10.02 -15.46 -24.95
N THR A 670 -10.23 -15.04 -23.69
CA THR A 670 -11.48 -15.20 -22.98
C THR A 670 -12.43 -14.04 -23.31
N TYR A 671 -13.68 -14.35 -23.55
CA TYR A 671 -14.71 -13.38 -23.86
C TYR A 671 -16.02 -13.64 -23.09
N PHE A 672 -16.80 -12.59 -22.90
CA PHE A 672 -18.14 -12.63 -22.37
C PHE A 672 -19.15 -12.67 -23.52
N ILE A 673 -20.21 -13.47 -23.36
CA ILE A 673 -21.19 -13.73 -24.43
C ILE A 673 -22.44 -12.91 -24.15
N VAL A 674 -22.81 -12.06 -25.08
CA VAL A 674 -24.14 -11.40 -25.08
C VAL A 674 -24.97 -11.97 -26.24
N ASN A 675 -26.00 -12.71 -25.89
CA ASN A 675 -26.88 -13.37 -26.88
C ASN A 675 -27.95 -12.41 -27.40
N GLY A 676 -28.36 -12.60 -28.63
CA GLY A 676 -29.48 -11.88 -29.27
C GLY A 676 -29.15 -10.39 -29.57
N GLN A 677 -27.89 -9.98 -29.55
CA GLN A 677 -27.50 -8.60 -29.70
C GLN A 677 -26.21 -8.47 -30.53
N ASN A 678 -26.24 -7.63 -31.55
CA ASN A 678 -25.02 -7.29 -32.30
C ASN A 678 -24.33 -6.07 -31.71
N LEU A 679 -23.41 -6.28 -30.78
CA LEU A 679 -22.64 -5.20 -30.12
C LEU A 679 -21.40 -4.75 -30.89
N SER A 680 -21.05 -5.42 -32.00
CA SER A 680 -19.86 -5.05 -32.78
C SER A 680 -19.95 -3.64 -33.37
N THR A 681 -21.20 -3.17 -33.62
CA THR A 681 -21.47 -1.80 -34.12
C THR A 681 -21.22 -0.71 -33.08
N VAL A 682 -21.19 -1.07 -31.81
CA VAL A 682 -21.00 -0.13 -30.67
C VAL A 682 -19.84 -0.55 -29.80
N ALA A 683 -18.86 -1.25 -30.33
CA ALA A 683 -17.73 -1.84 -29.62
C ALA A 683 -17.00 -0.86 -28.69
N SER A 684 -16.90 0.42 -29.07
CA SER A 684 -16.28 1.46 -28.24
C SER A 684 -17.02 1.78 -26.93
N ASN A 685 -18.29 1.38 -26.85
CA ASN A 685 -19.15 1.65 -25.71
C ASN A 685 -19.43 0.40 -24.87
N VAL A 686 -18.79 -0.73 -25.21
CA VAL A 686 -18.94 -1.99 -24.46
C VAL A 686 -17.89 -2.10 -23.38
N TYR A 687 -18.37 -2.20 -22.15
CA TYR A 687 -17.53 -2.39 -20.96
C TYR A 687 -17.79 -3.75 -20.35
N VAL A 688 -16.73 -4.41 -19.93
CA VAL A 688 -16.72 -5.73 -19.30
C VAL A 688 -16.21 -5.63 -17.87
N GLY A 689 -16.70 -6.47 -16.98
CA GLY A 689 -16.27 -6.47 -15.58
C GLY A 689 -16.98 -7.54 -14.78
N TYR A 690 -16.83 -7.47 -13.46
CA TYR A 690 -17.44 -8.41 -12.53
C TYR A 690 -18.37 -7.70 -11.56
N ALA A 691 -19.53 -8.33 -11.31
CA ALA A 691 -20.40 -7.89 -10.23
C ALA A 691 -19.75 -8.13 -8.86
N PHE A 692 -20.06 -7.27 -7.92
CA PHE A 692 -19.79 -7.50 -6.51
C PHE A 692 -21.04 -7.22 -5.68
N ASP A 693 -21.15 -7.93 -4.58
CA ASP A 693 -22.30 -7.80 -3.69
C ASP A 693 -22.11 -6.59 -2.77
N PHE A 694 -23.13 -5.73 -2.73
CA PHE A 694 -23.35 -4.83 -1.60
C PHE A 694 -24.21 -5.56 -0.59
N ASP A 695 -23.83 -5.61 0.66
CA ASP A 695 -24.55 -6.33 1.70
C ASP A 695 -24.55 -5.55 3.01
N LEU A 696 -25.74 -5.21 3.47
CA LEU A 696 -25.96 -4.49 4.71
C LEU A 696 -26.90 -5.31 5.60
N GLN A 697 -26.38 -5.82 6.71
CA GLN A 697 -27.17 -6.57 7.68
C GLN A 697 -27.58 -5.66 8.83
N LEU A 698 -28.89 -5.48 8.97
CA LEU A 698 -29.45 -4.66 10.03
C LEU A 698 -29.46 -5.42 11.39
N PRO A 699 -29.33 -4.71 12.51
CA PRO A 699 -29.49 -5.30 13.83
C PRO A 699 -30.96 -5.61 14.09
N GLN A 700 -31.22 -6.39 15.14
CA GLN A 700 -32.56 -6.57 15.65
C GLN A 700 -33.16 -5.22 16.07
N LEU A 701 -34.41 -4.97 15.68
CA LEU A 701 -35.11 -3.74 16.00
C LEU A 701 -35.70 -3.81 17.42
N TYR A 702 -35.44 -2.80 18.23
CA TYR A 702 -36.02 -2.63 19.55
C TYR A 702 -36.78 -1.32 19.64
N TYR A 703 -37.76 -1.25 20.54
CA TYR A 703 -38.35 0.01 20.90
C TYR A 703 -37.38 0.81 21.76
N ASN A 704 -37.00 1.98 21.28
CA ASN A 704 -36.10 2.86 21.99
C ASN A 704 -36.90 3.77 22.94
N LEU A 705 -36.56 3.73 24.20
CA LEU A 705 -37.21 4.52 25.27
C LEU A 705 -36.71 5.97 25.32
N ALA A 706 -35.49 6.22 24.88
CA ALA A 706 -34.91 7.56 24.75
C ALA A 706 -34.98 8.07 23.32
N LYS A 707 -35.13 9.37 23.11
CA LYS A 707 -35.06 9.98 21.78
C LYS A 707 -33.68 9.78 21.13
N GLU A 708 -32.64 9.75 21.94
CA GLU A 708 -31.25 9.57 21.57
C GLU A 708 -30.60 8.51 22.48
N GLY A 709 -29.70 7.70 21.92
CA GLY A 709 -28.97 6.69 22.66
C GLY A 709 -29.49 5.27 22.50
N SER A 710 -28.95 4.35 23.30
CA SER A 710 -29.18 2.90 23.23
C SER A 710 -30.06 2.36 24.34
N GLN A 711 -31.02 3.13 24.85
CA GLN A 711 -31.99 2.64 25.84
C GLN A 711 -33.10 1.83 25.18
N HIS A 712 -32.81 0.60 24.85
CA HIS A 712 -33.74 -0.33 24.24
C HIS A 712 -34.58 -1.10 25.25
N ASP A 713 -35.90 -1.19 25.02
CA ASP A 713 -36.74 -2.11 25.75
C ASP A 713 -36.71 -3.51 25.09
N TYR A 714 -35.83 -4.38 25.64
CA TYR A 714 -35.66 -5.75 25.22
C TYR A 714 -36.62 -6.75 25.95
N THR A 715 -37.43 -6.24 26.87
CA THR A 715 -38.41 -7.07 27.65
C THR A 715 -39.81 -7.04 27.02
N SER A 716 -40.08 -6.08 26.19
CA SER A 716 -41.39 -5.88 25.57
C SER A 716 -41.67 -6.82 24.38
N ASN A 717 -42.93 -7.01 24.06
CA ASN A 717 -43.33 -7.63 22.79
C ASN A 717 -43.43 -6.53 21.72
N LEU A 718 -42.53 -6.55 20.80
CA LEU A 718 -42.51 -5.64 19.65
C LEU A 718 -42.80 -6.45 18.37
N THR A 719 -43.89 -6.10 17.70
CA THR A 719 -44.22 -6.66 16.37
C THR A 719 -44.05 -5.56 15.34
N ILE A 720 -43.17 -5.76 14.38
CA ILE A 720 -42.95 -4.84 13.27
C ILE A 720 -43.99 -5.16 12.19
N ALA A 721 -44.75 -4.15 11.79
CA ALA A 721 -45.73 -4.28 10.70
C ALA A 721 -45.06 -4.05 9.35
N ARG A 722 -44.27 -3.00 9.25
CA ARG A 722 -43.55 -2.61 8.03
C ARG A 722 -42.33 -1.75 8.33
N CYS A 723 -41.37 -1.81 7.43
CA CYS A 723 -40.24 -0.88 7.37
C CYS A 723 -40.37 0.01 6.14
N LYS A 724 -40.08 1.30 6.28
CA LYS A 724 -40.03 2.27 5.18
C LYS A 724 -38.59 2.75 5.07
N PHE A 725 -38.01 2.59 3.92
CA PHE A 725 -36.64 3.03 3.61
C PHE A 725 -36.68 4.26 2.74
N ASP A 726 -35.93 5.26 3.14
CA ASP A 726 -35.69 6.46 2.35
C ASP A 726 -34.39 6.23 1.57
N VAL A 727 -34.44 6.30 0.27
CA VAL A 727 -33.34 5.98 -0.63
C VAL A 727 -33.14 7.12 -1.62
N GLY A 728 -31.88 7.39 -1.92
CA GLY A 728 -31.47 8.32 -2.96
C GLY A 728 -31.37 7.65 -4.32
N LEU A 729 -30.44 8.08 -5.16
CA LEU A 729 -30.19 7.47 -6.46
C LEU A 729 -29.85 5.99 -6.27
N SER A 730 -30.71 5.14 -6.74
CA SER A 730 -30.54 3.71 -6.60
C SER A 730 -31.05 2.97 -7.83
N GLY A 731 -30.24 2.03 -8.29
CA GLY A 731 -30.67 0.99 -9.22
C GLY A 731 -31.48 -0.08 -8.50
N VAL A 732 -31.24 -1.34 -8.86
CA VAL A 732 -31.90 -2.50 -8.23
C VAL A 732 -31.32 -2.74 -6.83
N MET A 733 -32.19 -2.80 -5.83
CA MET A 733 -31.83 -3.14 -4.46
C MET A 733 -32.83 -4.14 -3.88
N GLY A 734 -32.34 -5.16 -3.21
CA GLY A 734 -33.18 -6.20 -2.61
C GLY A 734 -33.18 -6.16 -1.10
N PHE A 735 -34.28 -6.61 -0.54
CA PHE A 735 -34.51 -6.73 0.88
C PHE A 735 -34.85 -8.18 1.22
N LYS A 736 -33.93 -8.84 1.91
CA LYS A 736 -34.11 -10.25 2.31
C LYS A 736 -34.51 -10.30 3.79
N LEU A 737 -35.70 -10.87 3.98
CA LEU A 737 -36.25 -11.12 5.31
C LEU A 737 -36.01 -12.59 5.66
N ASN A 738 -35.08 -12.81 6.61
CA ASN A 738 -34.84 -14.14 7.18
C ASN A 738 -35.68 -14.30 8.45
N VAL A 739 -36.69 -15.13 8.43
CA VAL A 739 -37.56 -15.40 9.58
C VAL A 739 -37.00 -16.58 10.36
N THR A 740 -36.70 -16.36 11.65
CA THR A 740 -36.23 -17.40 12.58
C THR A 740 -37.42 -17.95 13.38
N GLY A 741 -37.53 -19.26 13.54
CA GLY A 741 -38.59 -19.89 14.31
C GLY A 741 -38.62 -21.41 14.15
N ARG A 742 -39.68 -22.08 14.66
CA ARG A 742 -39.88 -23.56 14.59
C ARG A 742 -39.83 -24.10 13.16
N PHE A 743 -40.01 -23.24 12.17
CA PHE A 743 -39.84 -23.48 10.77
C PHE A 743 -38.95 -22.35 10.24
N ALA A 744 -37.64 -22.59 10.09
CA ALA A 744 -36.78 -21.70 9.37
C ALA A 744 -37.25 -21.62 7.92
N ALA A 745 -38.15 -20.72 7.66
CA ALA A 745 -38.54 -20.39 6.31
C ALA A 745 -37.65 -19.25 5.83
N THR A 746 -36.53 -19.61 5.22
CA THR A 746 -36.01 -18.76 4.20
C THR A 746 -37.02 -18.82 3.09
N LYS A 747 -37.69 -17.71 2.78
CA LYS A 747 -38.50 -17.65 1.57
C LYS A 747 -37.53 -17.67 0.40
N SER A 748 -37.19 -18.84 -0.07
CA SER A 748 -36.45 -19.01 -1.32
C SER A 748 -37.49 -19.39 -2.35
N TYR A 749 -37.58 -18.63 -3.44
CA TYR A 749 -38.49 -18.95 -4.53
C TYR A 749 -37.98 -20.17 -5.27
N LYS A 750 -38.91 -21.04 -5.53
CA LYS A 750 -38.62 -22.31 -6.18
C LYS A 750 -38.45 -22.09 -7.67
N MET A 751 -37.51 -22.79 -8.19
CA MET A 751 -37.32 -23.00 -9.60
C MET A 751 -38.49 -23.77 -10.17
N PHE A 752 -39.09 -23.29 -11.25
CA PHE A 752 -40.21 -23.97 -11.90
C PHE A 752 -39.75 -24.52 -13.23
N LYS A 753 -40.00 -25.82 -13.40
CA LYS A 753 -39.96 -26.47 -14.69
C LYS A 753 -41.41 -26.68 -15.07
N ASN A 754 -41.89 -26.00 -16.08
CA ASN A 754 -43.25 -26.18 -16.58
C ASN A 754 -43.23 -26.53 -18.05
N ASN A 755 -43.72 -27.67 -18.38
CA ASN A 755 -43.84 -28.10 -19.76
C ASN A 755 -45.05 -27.40 -20.41
N CYS A 756 -44.78 -26.34 -21.16
CA CYS A 756 -45.80 -25.69 -21.95
C CYS A 756 -46.17 -26.54 -23.16
N ARG A 757 -47.43 -26.49 -23.54
CA ARG A 757 -47.94 -27.11 -24.79
C ARG A 757 -48.26 -26.03 -25.82
N ASP A 758 -47.97 -26.32 -27.08
CA ASP A 758 -48.38 -25.46 -28.20
C ASP A 758 -49.89 -25.48 -28.41
N ALA A 759 -50.41 -24.69 -29.38
CA ALA A 759 -51.83 -24.64 -29.72
C ALA A 759 -52.40 -25.99 -30.17
N ASN A 760 -51.59 -26.97 -30.53
CA ASN A 760 -51.91 -28.30 -30.96
C ASN A 760 -51.84 -29.36 -29.83
N GLY A 761 -51.49 -28.92 -28.61
CA GLY A 761 -51.31 -29.78 -27.44
C GLY A 761 -50.02 -30.56 -27.40
N VAL A 762 -49.04 -30.21 -28.24
CA VAL A 762 -47.68 -30.78 -28.24
C VAL A 762 -46.82 -30.06 -27.22
N GLU A 763 -46.09 -30.81 -26.39
CA GLU A 763 -45.18 -30.24 -25.43
C GLU A 763 -44.08 -29.45 -26.12
N VAL A 764 -43.97 -28.16 -25.77
CA VAL A 764 -42.92 -27.25 -26.26
C VAL A 764 -41.93 -27.02 -25.15
N TYR A 765 -40.76 -27.59 -25.27
CA TYR A 765 -39.67 -27.47 -24.25
C TYR A 765 -38.97 -26.13 -24.27
N THR A 766 -39.38 -25.20 -25.09
CA THR A 766 -38.81 -23.87 -25.23
C THR A 766 -39.44 -22.85 -24.29
N ASP A 767 -40.65 -23.10 -23.80
CA ASP A 767 -41.43 -22.16 -23.03
C ASP A 767 -41.54 -22.63 -21.58
N TYR A 768 -41.32 -21.72 -20.64
CA TYR A 768 -41.43 -21.96 -19.20
C TYR A 768 -42.38 -20.95 -18.61
N GLU A 769 -43.34 -21.38 -17.82
CA GLU A 769 -44.37 -20.57 -17.21
C GLU A 769 -44.44 -20.84 -15.72
N TRP A 770 -44.63 -19.79 -14.92
CA TRP A 770 -44.76 -19.83 -13.46
C TRP A 770 -46.09 -19.19 -13.03
N SER A 771 -46.48 -19.40 -11.77
CA SER A 771 -47.73 -18.90 -11.25
C SER A 771 -47.64 -17.41 -10.91
N GLU A 772 -48.67 -16.62 -11.28
CA GLU A 772 -48.78 -15.21 -10.88
C GLU A 772 -48.76 -14.99 -9.36
N ALA A 773 -49.16 -15.96 -8.58
CA ALA A 773 -49.15 -15.88 -7.13
C ALA A 773 -47.69 -15.78 -6.55
N ASP A 774 -46.75 -16.36 -7.28
CA ASP A 774 -45.35 -16.40 -6.87
C ASP A 774 -44.59 -15.12 -7.26
N LEU A 775 -45.17 -14.27 -8.12
CA LEU A 775 -44.56 -13.08 -8.68
C LEU A 775 -45.11 -11.74 -8.21
N LYS A 776 -45.99 -11.73 -7.23
CA LYS A 776 -46.75 -10.53 -6.83
C LYS A 776 -45.92 -9.26 -6.57
N TYR A 777 -44.61 -9.38 -6.39
CA TYR A 777 -43.71 -8.25 -6.03
C TYR A 777 -42.37 -8.28 -6.77
N ILE A 778 -42.28 -9.01 -7.91
CA ILE A 778 -41.01 -9.29 -8.59
C ILE A 778 -41.03 -8.71 -10.00
N ASP A 779 -40.00 -8.00 -10.36
CA ASP A 779 -39.79 -7.47 -11.70
C ASP A 779 -39.15 -8.53 -12.62
N ARG A 780 -39.42 -8.44 -13.93
CA ARG A 780 -38.83 -9.30 -14.98
C ARG A 780 -37.29 -9.35 -14.92
N ASN A 781 -36.65 -8.28 -14.51
CA ASN A 781 -35.18 -8.19 -14.38
C ASN A 781 -34.55 -9.15 -13.38
N GLN A 782 -35.36 -9.76 -12.53
CA GLN A 782 -34.91 -10.73 -11.53
C GLN A 782 -35.05 -12.17 -12.00
N VAL A 783 -35.71 -12.35 -13.08
CA VAL A 783 -35.83 -13.69 -13.66
C VAL A 783 -34.51 -14.04 -14.30
N LYS A 784 -33.86 -15.06 -13.77
CA LYS A 784 -32.61 -15.60 -14.27
C LYS A 784 -32.85 -17.03 -14.68
N ALA A 785 -32.38 -17.35 -15.86
CA ALA A 785 -32.45 -18.71 -16.36
C ALA A 785 -31.04 -19.33 -16.35
N LYS A 786 -30.95 -20.57 -15.91
CA LYS A 786 -29.73 -21.37 -15.95
C LYS A 786 -29.97 -22.71 -16.59
N ILE A 787 -29.02 -23.11 -17.44
CA ILE A 787 -28.96 -24.48 -17.96
C ILE A 787 -27.65 -25.08 -17.43
N ASN A 788 -27.72 -26.24 -16.78
CA ASN A 788 -26.55 -26.88 -16.17
C ASN A 788 -25.71 -25.93 -15.32
N ASN A 789 -26.38 -25.15 -14.49
CA ASN A 789 -25.79 -24.15 -13.63
C ASN A 789 -25.10 -22.98 -14.36
N LYS A 790 -25.13 -22.92 -15.68
CA LYS A 790 -24.67 -21.76 -16.47
C LYS A 790 -25.80 -20.77 -16.64
N LEU A 791 -25.51 -19.49 -16.38
CA LEU A 791 -26.46 -18.41 -16.62
C LEU A 791 -26.70 -18.26 -18.14
N ILE A 792 -27.96 -18.13 -18.55
CA ILE A 792 -28.33 -17.87 -19.94
C ILE A 792 -29.03 -16.53 -20.06
N THR A 793 -28.81 -15.83 -21.16
CA THR A 793 -29.41 -14.54 -21.49
C THR A 793 -30.32 -14.63 -22.73
N ASP A 794 -30.21 -15.71 -23.50
CA ASP A 794 -31.00 -15.96 -24.71
C ASP A 794 -32.41 -16.50 -24.36
N PHE A 795 -33.20 -15.63 -23.78
CA PHE A 795 -34.64 -15.88 -23.56
C PHE A 795 -35.43 -14.57 -23.70
N THR A 796 -36.67 -14.71 -24.08
CA THR A 796 -37.62 -13.60 -24.25
C THR A 796 -38.86 -13.82 -23.38
N PHE A 797 -39.38 -12.75 -22.79
CA PHE A 797 -40.66 -12.82 -22.09
C PHE A 797 -41.78 -12.89 -23.06
N GLN A 798 -42.60 -13.89 -22.94
CA GLN A 798 -43.84 -14.05 -23.68
C GLN A 798 -45.04 -13.46 -22.91
N SER A 799 -44.95 -13.43 -21.59
CA SER A 799 -45.83 -12.76 -20.66
C SER A 799 -45.11 -12.44 -19.38
N ASP A 800 -45.79 -11.84 -18.39
CA ASP A 800 -45.18 -11.57 -17.08
C ASP A 800 -44.85 -12.83 -16.29
N THR A 801 -45.39 -13.97 -16.69
CA THR A 801 -45.18 -15.25 -16.04
C THR A 801 -44.57 -16.31 -16.96
N LYS A 802 -44.16 -15.94 -18.19
CA LYS A 802 -43.72 -16.92 -19.19
C LYS A 802 -42.53 -16.42 -19.98
N ILE A 803 -41.49 -17.22 -20.05
CA ILE A 803 -40.33 -16.98 -20.91
C ILE A 803 -40.22 -18.04 -22.00
N ARG A 804 -39.60 -17.64 -23.13
CA ARG A 804 -39.21 -18.54 -24.21
C ARG A 804 -37.70 -18.52 -24.38
N LEU A 805 -37.08 -19.68 -24.38
CA LEU A 805 -35.64 -19.84 -24.63
C LEU A 805 -35.35 -19.73 -26.14
N GLY A 806 -34.17 -19.21 -26.47
CA GLY A 806 -33.67 -19.21 -27.83
C GLY A 806 -33.42 -20.63 -28.35
N ASN A 807 -33.65 -20.84 -29.65
CA ASN A 807 -33.53 -22.15 -30.29
C ASN A 807 -32.10 -22.74 -30.22
N SER A 808 -31.09 -21.91 -30.11
CA SER A 808 -29.68 -22.32 -29.99
C SER A 808 -29.33 -23.04 -28.69
N LEU A 809 -30.19 -22.92 -27.67
CA LEU A 809 -29.96 -23.49 -26.33
C LEU A 809 -30.57 -24.91 -26.20
N LEU A 810 -31.34 -25.34 -27.19
CA LEU A 810 -32.09 -26.59 -27.10
C LEU A 810 -31.34 -27.73 -27.78
N LYS A 811 -30.95 -28.67 -26.99
CA LYS A 811 -30.36 -29.92 -27.46
C LYS A 811 -31.47 -30.92 -27.76
N GLN A 812 -31.91 -30.90 -29.00
CA GLN A 812 -32.97 -31.81 -29.47
C GLN A 812 -32.76 -32.26 -30.92
N THR A 813 -33.20 -33.44 -31.24
CA THR A 813 -33.18 -34.00 -32.60
C THR A 813 -34.50 -34.71 -32.85
N THR A 814 -35.16 -34.39 -33.96
CA THR A 814 -36.37 -35.08 -34.40
C THR A 814 -36.02 -35.94 -35.61
N LEU A 815 -36.39 -37.17 -35.56
CA LEU A 815 -36.10 -38.19 -36.58
C LEU A 815 -37.37 -38.98 -36.97
N SER A 816 -37.30 -39.65 -38.09
CA SER A 816 -38.39 -40.47 -38.59
C SER A 816 -38.02 -41.93 -38.48
N GLY A 817 -38.87 -42.73 -37.88
CA GLY A 817 -38.75 -44.17 -37.84
C GLY A 817 -39.12 -44.75 -39.21
N ASN A 818 -38.53 -45.88 -39.60
CA ASN A 818 -38.81 -46.59 -40.81
C ASN A 818 -39.31 -48.04 -40.59
N GLY A 819 -39.44 -48.43 -39.31
CA GLY A 819 -39.91 -49.76 -38.93
C GLY A 819 -38.85 -50.86 -38.99
N THR A 820 -37.60 -50.53 -39.41
CA THR A 820 -36.55 -51.54 -39.61
C THR A 820 -35.23 -51.14 -38.91
N ASP A 821 -34.89 -49.87 -38.95
CA ASP A 821 -33.64 -49.40 -38.35
C ASP A 821 -33.81 -49.21 -36.86
N THR A 822 -32.76 -49.58 -36.13
CA THR A 822 -32.69 -49.46 -34.69
C THR A 822 -31.70 -48.42 -34.25
N LEU A 823 -30.74 -47.96 -35.11
CA LEU A 823 -29.70 -47.04 -34.79
C LEU A 823 -30.01 -45.62 -35.31
N PHE A 824 -30.02 -44.66 -34.43
CA PHE A 824 -30.34 -43.27 -34.75
C PHE A 824 -29.33 -42.31 -34.18
N ALA A 825 -28.91 -41.32 -34.98
CA ALA A 825 -27.97 -40.31 -34.58
C ALA A 825 -28.71 -39.08 -34.05
N TYR A 826 -28.27 -38.50 -32.95
CA TYR A 826 -28.69 -37.18 -32.51
C TYR A 826 -27.58 -36.14 -32.78
N THR A 827 -27.99 -34.88 -32.96
CA THR A 827 -27.15 -33.82 -33.54
C THR A 827 -26.49 -32.91 -32.51
N PHE A 828 -26.57 -33.21 -31.25
CA PHE A 828 -26.05 -32.37 -30.16
C PHE A 828 -25.08 -33.13 -29.27
N ASP A 829 -24.12 -32.40 -28.71
CA ASP A 829 -23.17 -32.94 -27.75
C ASP A 829 -23.67 -32.79 -26.31
N VAL A 830 -23.45 -33.80 -25.48
CA VAL A 830 -23.81 -33.82 -24.06
C VAL A 830 -22.60 -34.18 -23.21
N GLN A 831 -22.57 -33.66 -22.00
CA GLN A 831 -21.52 -34.01 -21.02
C GLN A 831 -21.82 -35.38 -20.35
N SER A 832 -23.08 -35.71 -20.19
CA SER A 832 -23.57 -37.02 -19.71
C SER A 832 -24.79 -37.47 -20.51
N THR A 833 -24.85 -38.77 -20.77
CA THR A 833 -26.00 -39.38 -21.42
C THR A 833 -27.19 -39.60 -20.48
N ASP A 834 -27.01 -39.38 -19.18
CA ASP A 834 -28.03 -39.64 -18.15
C ASP A 834 -29.28 -38.73 -18.32
N ASN A 835 -29.09 -37.55 -18.92
CA ASN A 835 -30.17 -36.56 -19.14
C ASN A 835 -30.79 -36.66 -20.53
N ILE A 836 -30.38 -37.63 -21.35
CA ILE A 836 -30.99 -37.82 -22.66
C ILE A 836 -32.29 -38.63 -22.50
N LYS A 837 -33.37 -38.03 -22.99
CA LYS A 837 -34.68 -38.66 -23.05
C LYS A 837 -35.12 -38.87 -24.49
N VAL A 838 -35.91 -39.90 -24.71
CA VAL A 838 -36.42 -40.25 -26.04
C VAL A 838 -37.90 -40.45 -25.97
N LYS A 839 -38.62 -39.87 -26.95
CA LYS A 839 -40.04 -40.09 -27.15
C LYS A 839 -40.28 -40.70 -28.52
N ILE A 840 -41.19 -41.67 -28.59
CA ILE A 840 -41.70 -42.24 -29.84
C ILE A 840 -43.23 -41.97 -29.89
N ASP A 841 -43.69 -41.35 -30.97
CA ASP A 841 -45.07 -40.91 -31.10
C ASP A 841 -45.63 -40.12 -29.93
N GLY A 842 -44.68 -39.24 -29.32
CA GLY A 842 -45.00 -38.41 -28.17
C GLY A 842 -44.94 -39.10 -26.81
N ILE A 843 -44.70 -40.41 -26.76
CA ILE A 843 -44.60 -41.20 -25.51
C ILE A 843 -43.17 -41.45 -25.19
N GLU A 844 -42.76 -41.11 -23.96
CA GLU A 844 -41.40 -41.35 -23.48
C GLU A 844 -41.10 -42.87 -23.41
N THR A 845 -39.95 -43.28 -23.92
CA THR A 845 -39.50 -44.67 -23.93
C THR A 845 -38.13 -44.82 -23.29
N THR A 846 -37.95 -45.96 -22.64
CA THR A 846 -36.66 -46.42 -22.12
C THR A 846 -36.08 -47.58 -22.93
N ASP A 847 -36.74 -47.96 -24.03
CA ASP A 847 -36.38 -49.09 -24.90
C ASP A 847 -35.20 -48.73 -25.84
N PHE A 848 -34.15 -48.15 -25.30
CA PHE A 848 -32.96 -47.83 -26.07
C PHE A 848 -31.69 -47.93 -25.20
N VAL A 849 -30.54 -48.04 -25.87
CA VAL A 849 -29.22 -47.98 -25.27
C VAL A 849 -28.31 -46.98 -26.05
N PHE A 850 -27.37 -46.41 -25.39
CA PHE A 850 -26.38 -45.57 -26.06
C PHE A 850 -25.34 -46.44 -26.79
N ALA A 851 -25.19 -46.20 -28.08
CA ALA A 851 -24.33 -47.00 -28.96
C ALA A 851 -22.91 -46.42 -29.17
N GLY A 852 -22.57 -45.35 -28.40
CA GLY A 852 -21.31 -44.64 -28.52
C GLY A 852 -21.37 -43.47 -29.53
N GLY A 853 -20.54 -42.45 -29.33
CA GLY A 853 -20.71 -41.19 -30.07
C GLY A 853 -22.08 -40.60 -29.83
N ASN A 854 -22.66 -39.90 -30.81
CA ASN A 854 -23.97 -39.32 -30.70
C ASN A 854 -25.05 -40.23 -31.30
N PHE A 855 -25.07 -41.54 -30.89
CA PHE A 855 -25.99 -42.54 -31.36
C PHE A 855 -26.76 -43.23 -30.23
N ILE A 856 -28.04 -43.46 -30.47
CA ILE A 856 -28.88 -44.33 -29.65
C ILE A 856 -29.31 -45.54 -30.49
N SER A 857 -29.39 -46.71 -29.86
CA SER A 857 -29.90 -47.92 -30.47
C SER A 857 -31.13 -48.38 -29.73
N PHE A 858 -32.24 -48.47 -30.43
CA PHE A 858 -33.47 -49.04 -29.89
C PHE A 858 -33.40 -50.58 -29.87
N ASN A 859 -33.95 -51.17 -28.83
CA ASN A 859 -34.06 -52.63 -28.75
C ASN A 859 -35.11 -53.12 -29.76
N THR A 860 -36.13 -52.29 -30.00
CA THR A 860 -37.17 -52.57 -30.99
C THR A 860 -37.21 -51.41 -31.99
N ALA A 861 -37.22 -51.72 -33.31
CA ALA A 861 -37.24 -50.68 -34.35
C ALA A 861 -38.47 -49.76 -34.19
N PRO A 862 -38.30 -48.42 -34.13
CA PRO A 862 -39.41 -47.50 -34.04
C PRO A 862 -40.35 -47.59 -35.23
N PRO A 863 -41.70 -47.41 -35.06
CA PRO A 863 -42.68 -47.49 -36.12
C PRO A 863 -42.37 -46.65 -37.35
N ASN A 864 -42.77 -47.04 -38.52
CA ASN A 864 -42.60 -46.25 -39.74
C ASN A 864 -43.55 -45.04 -39.72
N ALA A 865 -43.06 -43.89 -39.27
CA ALA A 865 -43.76 -42.61 -39.24
C ALA A 865 -42.83 -41.46 -39.37
N ALA A 866 -43.29 -40.34 -39.94
CA ALA A 866 -42.53 -39.14 -40.11
C ALA A 866 -42.45 -38.38 -38.78
N ASN A 867 -41.23 -37.94 -38.39
CA ASN A 867 -40.98 -37.11 -37.22
C ASN A 867 -41.48 -37.68 -35.88
N ASN A 868 -41.49 -38.99 -35.76
CA ASN A 868 -42.09 -39.70 -34.63
C ASN A 868 -41.05 -40.00 -33.52
N ILE A 869 -39.74 -39.83 -33.78
CA ILE A 869 -38.68 -40.03 -32.81
C ILE A 869 -38.19 -38.65 -32.39
N PHE A 870 -38.29 -38.39 -31.11
CA PHE A 870 -37.83 -37.13 -30.53
C PHE A 870 -36.81 -37.42 -29.44
N ILE A 871 -35.53 -37.05 -29.69
CA ILE A 871 -34.42 -37.20 -28.78
C ILE A 871 -34.09 -35.81 -28.22
N TYR A 872 -34.06 -35.67 -26.91
CA TYR A 872 -33.74 -34.40 -26.27
C TYR A 872 -32.94 -34.61 -25.01
N ASN A 873 -32.16 -33.61 -24.68
CA ASN A 873 -31.44 -33.59 -23.41
C ASN A 873 -32.31 -32.89 -22.37
N GLU A 874 -32.68 -33.61 -21.31
CA GLU A 874 -33.40 -33.07 -20.16
C GLU A 874 -32.40 -32.41 -19.22
N ASP A 875 -31.64 -31.43 -19.73
CA ASP A 875 -30.81 -30.58 -18.85
C ASP A 875 -31.74 -29.88 -17.87
N ASP A 876 -31.36 -29.86 -16.60
CA ASP A 876 -32.07 -29.12 -15.56
C ASP A 876 -32.11 -27.65 -15.89
N LEU A 877 -33.08 -27.22 -16.67
CA LEU A 877 -33.37 -25.82 -16.82
C LEU A 877 -33.93 -25.31 -15.52
N VAL A 878 -33.15 -24.47 -14.89
CA VAL A 878 -33.53 -23.88 -13.64
C VAL A 878 -33.84 -22.43 -13.88
N ILE A 879 -35.11 -22.07 -13.76
CA ILE A 879 -35.53 -20.68 -13.66
C ILE A 879 -35.64 -20.37 -12.18
N TYR A 880 -34.91 -19.40 -11.72
CA TYR A 880 -35.05 -18.91 -10.35
C TYR A 880 -35.33 -17.43 -10.34
N ILE A 881 -36.09 -17.02 -9.36
CA ILE A 881 -36.47 -15.65 -9.12
C ILE A 881 -35.85 -15.28 -7.78
N ASP A 882 -35.00 -14.25 -7.76
CA ASP A 882 -34.46 -13.75 -6.50
C ASP A 882 -35.57 -13.06 -5.70
N GLU A 883 -35.70 -13.37 -4.40
CA GLU A 883 -36.64 -12.74 -3.49
C GLU A 883 -36.28 -11.31 -3.19
N TRP A 884 -36.68 -10.40 -4.04
CA TRP A 884 -36.37 -8.99 -3.87
C TRP A 884 -37.68 -8.18 -3.81
N TYR A 885 -37.70 -7.21 -2.94
CA TYR A 885 -38.69 -6.16 -3.00
C TYR A 885 -38.07 -4.99 -3.73
N PHE A 886 -38.52 -4.66 -4.91
CA PHE A 886 -37.87 -3.64 -5.72
C PHE A 886 -38.34 -2.23 -5.44
N LEU A 887 -37.38 -1.35 -5.61
CA LEU A 887 -37.63 0.02 -6.01
C LEU A 887 -38.09 0.01 -7.46
N GLU A 888 -39.25 0.53 -7.68
CA GLU A 888 -39.93 0.54 -8.98
C GLU A 888 -39.16 1.01 -10.21
N PRO A 889 -39.86 0.88 -11.35
CA PRO A 889 -39.71 -0.22 -12.30
C PRO A 889 -38.50 0.10 -13.18
N ILE A 890 -37.66 -0.87 -13.27
CA ILE A 890 -36.66 -0.91 -14.29
C ILE A 890 -37.38 -1.50 -15.51
N SER A 891 -37.48 -0.73 -16.59
CA SER A 891 -38.42 -0.94 -17.67
C SER A 891 -38.10 -2.07 -18.63
N ASP A 892 -36.99 -2.85 -18.45
CA ASP A 892 -36.59 -3.87 -19.39
C ASP A 892 -35.99 -5.12 -18.78
N ALA A 893 -36.49 -6.26 -19.22
CA ALA A 893 -36.36 -7.60 -18.66
C ALA A 893 -34.92 -8.17 -18.62
N ASN A 894 -33.98 -7.64 -19.39
CA ASN A 894 -32.62 -8.14 -19.51
C ASN A 894 -31.58 -7.05 -19.18
N THR A 895 -32.03 -5.93 -18.68
CA THR A 895 -31.18 -4.76 -18.52
C THR A 895 -31.25 -4.23 -17.10
N TYR A 896 -30.09 -3.99 -16.54
CA TYR A 896 -29.97 -3.13 -15.39
C TYR A 896 -30.03 -1.70 -15.92
N LEU A 897 -31.14 -1.02 -15.86
CA LEU A 897 -31.22 0.34 -16.35
C LEU A 897 -31.38 1.36 -15.25
N ALA A 898 -30.69 2.45 -15.45
CA ALA A 898 -30.75 3.61 -14.57
C ALA A 898 -31.43 4.81 -15.24
N ASP A 899 -32.14 4.61 -16.36
CA ASP A 899 -32.56 5.73 -17.18
C ASP A 899 -33.63 6.62 -16.52
N ASP A 900 -34.39 6.10 -15.54
CA ASP A 900 -35.52 6.80 -14.95
C ASP A 900 -35.34 7.26 -13.49
N VAL A 901 -34.15 7.10 -12.92
CA VAL A 901 -33.90 7.46 -11.51
C VAL A 901 -33.07 8.74 -11.40
N PRO A 902 -33.64 9.88 -10.97
CA PRO A 902 -32.89 11.10 -10.72
C PRO A 902 -31.89 10.92 -9.58
N LEU A 903 -30.69 11.50 -9.72
CA LEU A 903 -29.62 11.41 -8.71
C LEU A 903 -30.01 12.02 -7.36
N ASP A 904 -30.88 13.04 -7.38
CA ASP A 904 -31.24 13.80 -6.19
C ASP A 904 -32.65 13.48 -5.66
N GLU A 905 -33.37 12.51 -6.24
CA GLU A 905 -34.69 12.14 -5.76
C GLU A 905 -34.62 11.19 -4.58
N SER A 906 -35.16 11.64 -3.47
CA SER A 906 -35.48 10.81 -2.33
C SER A 906 -36.77 10.02 -2.60
N ARG A 907 -36.70 8.70 -2.50
CA ARG A 907 -37.86 7.80 -2.64
C ARG A 907 -38.05 7.00 -1.37
N THR A 908 -39.30 6.68 -1.08
CA THR A 908 -39.63 5.86 0.08
C THR A 908 -40.11 4.48 -0.39
N VAL A 909 -39.42 3.44 0.06
CA VAL A 909 -39.74 2.04 -0.18
C VAL A 909 -40.35 1.43 1.06
N THR A 910 -41.51 0.80 0.95
CA THR A 910 -42.22 0.17 2.07
C THR A 910 -42.13 -1.34 1.98
N ILE A 911 -41.56 -1.98 2.97
CA ILE A 911 -41.38 -3.43 3.07
C ILE A 911 -42.32 -3.96 4.15
N PRO A 912 -43.30 -4.82 3.83
CA PRO A 912 -44.14 -5.48 4.82
C PRO A 912 -43.35 -6.56 5.57
N ILE A 913 -43.39 -6.52 6.88
CA ILE A 913 -42.65 -7.46 7.76
C ILE A 913 -43.60 -8.41 8.46
N HIS A 914 -44.53 -7.88 9.22
CA HIS A 914 -45.52 -8.61 10.02
C HIS A 914 -44.96 -9.71 10.90
N GLN A 915 -43.76 -9.43 11.51
CA GLN A 915 -43.07 -10.38 12.37
C GLN A 915 -42.75 -9.74 13.73
N ARG A 916 -42.54 -10.57 14.75
CA ARG A 916 -41.94 -10.11 15.99
C ARG A 916 -40.49 -9.72 15.74
N SER A 917 -40.02 -8.66 16.39
CA SER A 917 -38.68 -8.14 16.24
C SER A 917 -37.58 -9.20 16.49
N GLU A 918 -37.80 -10.14 17.38
CA GLU A 918 -36.86 -11.22 17.71
C GLU A 918 -36.82 -12.37 16.69
N ASN A 919 -37.78 -12.42 15.76
CA ASN A 919 -37.97 -13.56 14.87
C ASN A 919 -37.47 -13.31 13.45
N PHE A 920 -36.89 -12.17 13.16
CA PHE A 920 -36.38 -11.91 11.81
C PHE A 920 -35.08 -11.13 11.82
N ASN A 921 -34.33 -11.30 10.74
CA ASN A 921 -33.22 -10.45 10.38
C ASN A 921 -33.50 -9.86 8.99
N LEU A 922 -33.25 -8.56 8.87
CA LEU A 922 -33.40 -7.86 7.60
C LEU A 922 -32.02 -7.58 7.01
N ARG A 923 -31.86 -8.00 5.76
CA ARG A 923 -30.65 -7.79 4.97
C ARG A 923 -31.00 -7.01 3.73
N ILE A 924 -30.22 -5.97 3.44
CA ILE A 924 -30.33 -5.16 2.23
C ILE A 924 -29.13 -5.52 1.36
N PHE A 925 -29.37 -5.87 0.10
CA PHE A 925 -28.30 -6.35 -0.75
C PHE A 925 -28.55 -6.06 -2.23
N THR A 926 -27.50 -5.98 -3.01
CA THR A 926 -27.56 -5.91 -4.46
C THR A 926 -26.24 -6.33 -5.10
N ASP A 927 -26.32 -7.03 -6.20
CA ASP A 927 -25.18 -7.32 -7.09
C ASP A 927 -25.25 -6.48 -8.38
N SER A 928 -26.27 -5.64 -8.52
CA SER A 928 -26.45 -4.76 -9.68
C SER A 928 -25.22 -3.86 -9.89
N PRO A 929 -24.78 -3.64 -11.14
CA PRO A 929 -23.67 -2.75 -11.45
C PRO A 929 -23.99 -1.26 -11.25
N PHE A 930 -25.20 -0.92 -10.79
CA PHE A 930 -25.62 0.47 -10.58
C PHE A 930 -25.50 0.90 -9.13
N PRO A 931 -25.43 2.23 -8.88
CA PRO A 931 -25.29 2.77 -7.53
C PRO A 931 -26.50 2.45 -6.66
N VAL A 932 -26.29 2.45 -5.36
CA VAL A 932 -27.31 2.35 -4.32
C VAL A 932 -27.01 3.40 -3.27
N SER A 933 -28.03 4.05 -2.77
CA SER A 933 -27.96 5.04 -1.70
C SER A 933 -29.08 4.82 -0.71
N LEU A 934 -28.76 4.53 0.54
CA LEU A 934 -29.69 4.33 1.64
C LEU A 934 -29.54 5.46 2.66
N ASN A 935 -30.54 6.34 2.74
CA ASN A 935 -30.49 7.52 3.60
C ASN A 935 -30.95 7.20 5.02
N SER A 936 -32.16 6.69 5.17
CA SER A 936 -32.77 6.44 6.47
C SER A 936 -33.78 5.31 6.44
N MET A 937 -34.19 4.86 7.62
CA MET A 937 -35.30 3.90 7.77
C MET A 937 -36.27 4.38 8.85
N MET A 938 -37.54 4.13 8.63
CA MET A 938 -38.59 4.26 9.61
C MET A 938 -39.33 2.93 9.70
N TRP A 939 -39.58 2.46 10.91
CA TRP A 939 -40.40 1.27 11.10
C TRP A 939 -41.69 1.60 11.88
N GLU A 940 -42.72 0.88 11.55
CA GLU A 940 -44.05 0.97 12.17
C GLU A 940 -44.40 -0.39 12.76
N GLY A 941 -44.95 -0.38 13.95
CA GLY A 941 -45.28 -1.64 14.61
C GLY A 941 -46.21 -1.48 15.81
N ASN A 942 -46.40 -2.58 16.48
CA ASN A 942 -47.18 -2.65 17.70
C ASN A 942 -46.28 -3.00 18.89
N TYR A 943 -46.36 -2.17 19.89
CA TYR A 943 -45.57 -2.27 21.13
C TYR A 943 -46.48 -2.68 22.28
N SER A 944 -46.04 -3.63 23.08
CA SER A 944 -46.73 -4.06 24.34
C SER A 944 -45.69 -4.24 25.42
N PRO A 945 -45.61 -3.33 26.41
CA PRO A 945 -44.71 -3.50 27.54
C PRO A 945 -45.13 -4.73 28.33
N ARG A 946 -44.19 -5.54 28.81
CA ARG A 946 -44.47 -6.63 29.72
C ARG A 946 -44.75 -6.06 31.13
N PHE A 947 -45.98 -6.08 31.51
CA PHE A 947 -46.33 -5.88 32.92
C PHE A 947 -46.13 -7.20 33.64
N TYR A 948 -45.09 -7.31 34.47
CA TYR A 948 -45.05 -8.35 35.49
C TYR A 948 -46.09 -7.98 36.56
N LYS A 949 -47.24 -8.70 36.59
CA LYS A 949 -48.00 -8.73 37.79
C LYS A 949 -47.12 -9.39 38.85
N ARG A 950 -46.64 -8.63 39.83
CA ARG A 950 -46.15 -9.21 41.10
C ARG A 950 -47.34 -9.87 41.74
N THR A 951 -47.40 -11.19 41.72
CA THR A 951 -48.21 -11.97 42.64
C THR A 951 -47.57 -11.99 44.01
#